data_8016a4e17c89c8bac9c8c64af09265c9
#
_entry.id   8016a4e17c89c8bac9c8c64af09265c9
#
_cell.length_a   1.000
_cell.length_b   1.000
_cell.length_c   1.000
_cell.angle_alpha   90.00
_cell.angle_beta   90.00
_cell.angle_gamma   90.00
#
_symmetry.space_group_name_H-M   'P 1'
#
loop_
_entity.id
_entity.type
_entity.pdbx_description
1 polymer ?
#
loop_
_entity_poly.entity_id
_entity_poly.type
_entity_poly.pdbx_seq_one_letter_code
_entity_poly.pdbx_strand_id
1 'polypeptide(L)'
;MKKLITLIAGLLLVALPVGLAGCDDSDKEIYNDGRLVTDVVIPTSMTVYRGMEVSVSGYGFAQGDAIALRAGEDLPAATTVASEKLLTFVIPDGAADQTVYKVVLNRAQDYQVLGSSKMTVQLAIDVDLGKTISGNWGGDAVIRGRGFMATDKLLLEQGGGKFEAPVKGADDSSLTFTIPQNAADGDCEFTLQRGAEEQALGSAKLNLSLGGVTVPDKEGATIKGIVHLAGQGIADVLVSDGDLITKTDANGFYWLNSEKRNELAFVILPAGYDVPTVKAMPQFWQPCTLDANTVEQLDFQLLRADNDSHTMLVATDMHLANRNTPKDYVQFADGFVKELTSAYNSAAPGKVYCLNLGDFSWDHYWYDTKWALPECKQSVEDFNFQMWSVMGNHDNDPYVASDFGAEGPYRQHMGPVYYAMNIGRIHYIMLDNTEYLNTGGSQGTVGSRNYNRRFDDRQLAWLKEELTHVDKSTPIVVGCHCPLYSYSGSGGVSVALQTQADIDKILSCFAGFSNVTFLTGHTHVNRNIQSPTYANVYEQNIAAVCGTWWWTQQYGNNNVCTDGSPAGYKIFTVDGTDLKWQYKATGLPIEKQFITYDMNEVKEYWATDATALKAFAAGNDMRNRDKDYSTVGENAVYINVWAYEPGWTVTVTENGTPLDVKQVWSKKDPLHSISYDIPRGAANNGTLTFPSTSCMHMFEVTASSASSTLEISVTDRFGNVSTESMTRPKALTTDVTK
;
A
#
# COMPACT_ATOMS: atom_id res chain seq x y z
N MET A 1 -49.99 -4.85 26.88
CA MET A 1 -50.55 -4.53 25.56
C MET A 1 -49.47 -4.88 24.52
N LYS A 2 -49.63 -6.05 23.94
CA LYS A 2 -48.71 -6.55 22.89
C LYS A 2 -48.91 -5.70 21.61
N LYS A 3 -47.90 -4.97 21.19
CA LYS A 3 -47.83 -4.47 19.79
C LYS A 3 -46.92 -5.41 19.04
N LEU A 4 -47.55 -6.21 18.21
CA LEU A 4 -46.97 -7.01 17.13
C LEU A 4 -46.49 -5.99 16.09
N ILE A 5 -45.17 -5.80 15.95
CA ILE A 5 -44.60 -5.08 14.84
C ILE A 5 -44.17 -6.14 13.83
N THR A 6 -45.04 -6.36 12.86
CA THR A 6 -44.74 -7.14 11.66
C THR A 6 -43.80 -6.29 10.80
N LEU A 7 -42.54 -6.67 10.71
CA LEU A 7 -41.62 -6.07 9.77
C LEU A 7 -41.99 -6.58 8.36
N ILE A 8 -42.77 -5.78 7.63
CA ILE A 8 -43.02 -5.99 6.19
C ILE A 8 -41.76 -5.49 5.49
N ALA A 9 -40.89 -6.41 5.07
CA ALA A 9 -39.88 -6.14 4.06
C ALA A 9 -40.60 -5.85 2.73
N GLY A 10 -41.02 -4.60 2.57
CA GLY A 10 -41.67 -4.12 1.34
C GLY A 10 -40.66 -4.01 0.22
N LEU A 11 -40.58 -5.02 -0.63
CA LEU A 11 -39.98 -4.83 -1.95
C LEU A 11 -40.90 -3.91 -2.73
N LEU A 12 -40.55 -2.62 -2.89
CA LEU A 12 -41.22 -1.69 -3.75
C LEU A 12 -40.94 -2.10 -5.21
N LEU A 13 -41.86 -2.85 -5.82
CA LEU A 13 -41.92 -3.00 -7.29
C LEU A 13 -42.44 -1.67 -7.88
N VAL A 14 -41.55 -0.90 -8.48
CA VAL A 14 -41.94 0.21 -9.37
C VAL A 14 -42.43 -0.40 -10.67
N ALA A 15 -43.72 -0.60 -10.80
CA ALA A 15 -44.37 -0.88 -12.08
C ALA A 15 -44.51 0.43 -12.86
N LEU A 16 -43.74 0.57 -13.93
CA LEU A 16 -44.02 1.58 -14.96
C LEU A 16 -45.29 1.17 -15.74
N PRO A 17 -46.30 2.00 -15.87
CA PRO A 17 -47.46 1.71 -16.72
C PRO A 17 -47.07 1.94 -18.18
N VAL A 18 -46.97 0.87 -18.96
CA VAL A 18 -47.09 0.98 -20.42
C VAL A 18 -48.57 1.04 -20.74
N GLY A 19 -49.04 2.21 -21.12
CA GLY A 19 -50.37 2.39 -21.63
C GLY A 19 -50.53 1.67 -22.97
N LEU A 20 -51.45 0.72 -23.02
CA LEU A 20 -52.03 0.24 -24.27
C LEU A 20 -53.51 0.57 -24.23
N ALA A 21 -53.91 1.36 -25.24
CA ALA A 21 -55.29 1.72 -25.52
C ALA A 21 -56.11 0.46 -25.83
N GLY A 22 -57.39 0.51 -25.38
CA GLY A 22 -58.28 -0.59 -25.43
C GLY A 22 -58.76 -0.99 -26.83
N CYS A 23 -59.16 -2.24 -26.88
CA CYS A 23 -60.22 -2.70 -27.76
C CYS A 23 -60.91 -3.91 -27.11
N ASP A 24 -62.16 -3.75 -26.94
CA ASP A 24 -63.33 -4.59 -26.93
C ASP A 24 -63.26 -6.08 -26.48
N ASP A 25 -64.16 -6.37 -25.56
CA ASP A 25 -64.47 -7.71 -25.07
C ASP A 25 -65.17 -8.54 -26.19
N SER A 26 -64.52 -9.63 -26.58
CA SER A 26 -65.20 -10.90 -26.89
C SER A 26 -64.14 -11.99 -27.14
N ASP A 27 -64.32 -13.13 -26.45
CA ASP A 27 -63.65 -14.40 -26.67
C ASP A 27 -62.17 -14.49 -26.40
N LYS A 28 -61.80 -14.51 -25.11
CA LYS A 28 -60.53 -15.06 -24.69
C LYS A 28 -60.59 -16.59 -24.87
N GLU A 29 -60.16 -17.07 -26.03
CA GLU A 29 -59.65 -18.44 -26.13
C GLU A 29 -58.50 -18.55 -25.12
N ILE A 30 -58.66 -19.41 -24.10
CA ILE A 30 -57.58 -19.74 -23.18
C ILE A 30 -56.59 -20.56 -24.01
N TYR A 31 -55.51 -19.91 -24.48
CA TYR A 31 -54.38 -20.61 -25.06
C TYR A 31 -53.71 -21.36 -23.90
N ASN A 32 -54.03 -22.63 -23.78
CA ASN A 32 -53.36 -23.55 -22.90
C ASN A 32 -52.01 -23.91 -23.57
N ASP A 33 -50.97 -23.11 -23.30
CA ASP A 33 -49.61 -23.30 -23.82
C ASP A 33 -48.85 -24.40 -23.05
N GLY A 34 -49.55 -25.17 -22.23
CA GLY A 34 -48.99 -26.24 -21.41
C GLY A 34 -48.28 -25.75 -20.14
N ARG A 35 -48.38 -24.46 -19.81
CA ARG A 35 -47.86 -23.95 -18.55
C ARG A 35 -48.85 -24.20 -17.41
N LEU A 36 -48.28 -24.58 -16.25
CA LEU A 36 -49.07 -24.80 -15.04
C LEU A 36 -49.53 -23.50 -14.40
N VAL A 37 -48.69 -22.46 -14.50
CA VAL A 37 -48.90 -21.10 -13.97
C VAL A 37 -48.36 -20.05 -14.94
N THR A 38 -48.96 -18.86 -14.93
CA THR A 38 -48.55 -17.70 -15.77
C THR A 38 -48.24 -16.50 -14.94
N ASP A 39 -47.60 -15.47 -15.57
CA ASP A 39 -47.29 -14.17 -14.97
C ASP A 39 -46.44 -14.22 -13.68
N VAL A 40 -45.59 -15.25 -13.57
CA VAL A 40 -44.68 -15.42 -12.46
C VAL A 40 -43.37 -14.74 -12.77
N VAL A 41 -42.90 -13.95 -11.81
CA VAL A 41 -41.56 -13.29 -11.88
C VAL A 41 -40.72 -13.75 -10.69
N ILE A 42 -39.62 -14.44 -10.99
CA ILE A 42 -38.58 -14.77 -9.99
C ILE A 42 -37.44 -13.76 -10.15
N PRO A 43 -37.06 -13.01 -9.12
CA PRO A 43 -35.91 -12.12 -9.16
C PRO A 43 -34.63 -12.87 -9.55
N THR A 44 -33.77 -12.24 -10.35
CA THR A 44 -32.49 -12.85 -10.78
C THR A 44 -31.51 -13.06 -9.65
N SER A 45 -31.69 -12.32 -8.52
CA SER A 45 -30.95 -12.50 -7.28
C SER A 45 -31.85 -12.27 -6.07
N MET A 46 -31.62 -13.00 -4.99
CA MET A 46 -32.30 -12.86 -3.71
C MET A 46 -31.33 -13.03 -2.55
N THR A 47 -31.44 -12.17 -1.55
CA THR A 47 -30.81 -12.37 -0.23
C THR A 47 -31.83 -13.04 0.67
N VAL A 48 -31.50 -14.20 1.18
CA VAL A 48 -32.41 -15.05 1.96
C VAL A 48 -31.69 -15.65 3.17
N TYR A 49 -32.45 -16.15 4.12
CA TYR A 49 -31.93 -17.02 5.19
C TYR A 49 -32.73 -18.33 5.24
N ARG A 50 -32.12 -19.38 5.74
CA ARG A 50 -32.78 -20.68 5.90
C ARG A 50 -34.00 -20.55 6.84
N GLY A 51 -35.12 -21.11 6.44
CA GLY A 51 -36.38 -20.92 7.13
C GLY A 51 -37.14 -19.64 6.74
N MET A 52 -36.60 -18.77 5.90
CA MET A 52 -37.29 -17.58 5.39
C MET A 52 -38.44 -17.99 4.47
N GLU A 53 -39.61 -17.37 4.67
CA GLU A 53 -40.74 -17.51 3.77
C GLU A 53 -40.62 -16.54 2.60
N VAL A 54 -40.67 -17.04 1.38
CA VAL A 54 -40.61 -16.30 0.12
C VAL A 54 -41.97 -16.34 -0.57
N SER A 55 -42.51 -15.20 -0.93
CA SER A 55 -43.79 -15.08 -1.67
C SER A 55 -43.56 -15.05 -3.16
N VAL A 56 -44.35 -15.78 -3.90
CA VAL A 56 -44.38 -15.80 -5.37
C VAL A 56 -45.78 -15.46 -5.84
N SER A 57 -45.89 -14.40 -6.64
CA SER A 57 -47.13 -13.97 -7.26
C SER A 57 -47.24 -14.49 -8.69
N GLY A 58 -48.42 -14.81 -9.13
CA GLY A 58 -48.69 -15.30 -10.49
C GLY A 58 -50.17 -15.62 -10.67
N TYR A 59 -50.49 -16.44 -11.65
CA TYR A 59 -51.86 -16.93 -11.88
C TYR A 59 -51.85 -18.44 -12.12
N GLY A 60 -52.84 -19.13 -11.54
CA GLY A 60 -53.08 -20.54 -11.78
C GLY A 60 -52.44 -21.47 -10.71
N PHE A 61 -51.98 -20.93 -9.55
CA PHE A 61 -51.57 -21.76 -8.44
C PHE A 61 -52.73 -22.63 -7.92
N ALA A 62 -52.47 -23.86 -7.61
CA ALA A 62 -53.47 -24.83 -7.16
C ALA A 62 -53.01 -25.58 -5.92
N GLN A 63 -54.00 -26.02 -5.12
CA GLN A 63 -53.68 -26.87 -3.95
C GLN A 63 -52.92 -28.15 -4.42
N GLY A 64 -51.82 -28.45 -3.72
CA GLY A 64 -50.92 -29.53 -4.08
C GLY A 64 -49.70 -29.09 -4.91
N ASP A 65 -49.60 -27.83 -5.31
CA ASP A 65 -48.37 -27.28 -5.88
C ASP A 65 -47.25 -27.31 -4.83
N ALA A 66 -46.06 -27.70 -5.26
CA ALA A 66 -44.89 -27.79 -4.43
C ALA A 66 -43.70 -27.12 -5.14
N ILE A 67 -42.92 -26.30 -4.41
CA ILE A 67 -41.70 -25.69 -4.90
C ILE A 67 -40.50 -26.59 -4.58
N ALA A 68 -39.59 -26.69 -5.53
CA ALA A 68 -38.23 -27.18 -5.31
C ALA A 68 -37.21 -26.16 -5.84
N LEU A 69 -36.07 -26.04 -5.15
CA LEU A 69 -34.92 -25.30 -5.61
C LEU A 69 -33.95 -26.26 -6.28
N ARG A 70 -33.68 -26.10 -7.57
CA ARG A 70 -32.84 -27.00 -8.36
C ARG A 70 -31.51 -26.37 -8.74
N ALA A 71 -30.42 -26.97 -8.25
CA ALA A 71 -29.06 -26.65 -8.65
C ALA A 71 -28.25 -27.97 -8.82
N GLY A 72 -28.71 -28.82 -9.73
CA GLY A 72 -28.29 -30.21 -9.87
C GLY A 72 -29.44 -31.13 -9.41
N GLU A 73 -29.51 -31.43 -8.13
CA GLU A 73 -30.63 -32.17 -7.52
C GLU A 73 -31.72 -31.19 -7.03
N ASP A 74 -32.95 -31.71 -6.88
CA ASP A 74 -34.06 -30.94 -6.35
C ASP A 74 -33.99 -30.88 -4.82
N LEU A 75 -34.01 -29.67 -4.29
CA LEU A 75 -34.12 -29.39 -2.89
C LEU A 75 -35.57 -28.97 -2.59
N PRO A 76 -36.42 -29.84 -2.01
CA PRO A 76 -37.82 -29.53 -1.75
C PRO A 76 -37.98 -28.39 -0.74
N ALA A 77 -38.88 -27.47 -1.01
CA ALA A 77 -39.24 -26.37 -0.13
C ALA A 77 -40.64 -26.53 0.44
N ALA A 78 -40.82 -26.34 1.74
CA ALA A 78 -42.14 -26.32 2.35
C ALA A 78 -42.97 -25.21 1.70
N THR A 79 -44.09 -25.62 1.06
CA THR A 79 -44.86 -24.73 0.16
C THR A 79 -46.27 -24.57 0.67
N THR A 80 -46.81 -23.35 0.63
CA THR A 80 -48.19 -23.04 0.94
C THR A 80 -48.82 -22.27 -0.21
N VAL A 81 -49.94 -22.76 -0.74
CA VAL A 81 -50.75 -22.06 -1.73
C VAL A 81 -51.79 -21.22 -1.00
N ALA A 82 -51.61 -19.94 -0.95
CA ALA A 82 -52.50 -19.00 -0.27
C ALA A 82 -53.75 -18.68 -1.14
N SER A 83 -53.58 -18.64 -2.46
CA SER A 83 -54.65 -18.44 -3.44
C SER A 83 -54.16 -18.84 -4.83
N GLU A 84 -55.05 -18.80 -5.83
CA GLU A 84 -54.64 -18.99 -7.24
C GLU A 84 -53.63 -17.94 -7.76
N LYS A 85 -53.41 -16.85 -6.99
CA LYS A 85 -52.50 -15.76 -7.34
C LYS A 85 -51.29 -15.63 -6.46
N LEU A 86 -51.22 -16.38 -5.36
CA LEU A 86 -50.15 -16.26 -4.36
C LEU A 86 -49.77 -17.64 -3.81
N LEU A 87 -48.48 -17.95 -3.91
CA LEU A 87 -47.84 -19.08 -3.30
C LEU A 87 -46.69 -18.62 -2.43
N THR A 88 -46.46 -19.25 -1.30
CA THR A 88 -45.28 -19.04 -0.48
C THR A 88 -44.49 -20.32 -0.33
N PHE A 89 -43.19 -20.19 -0.21
CA PHE A 89 -42.32 -21.34 0.11
C PHE A 89 -41.25 -20.95 1.09
N VAL A 90 -40.79 -21.88 1.89
CA VAL A 90 -39.75 -21.66 2.89
C VAL A 90 -38.39 -22.10 2.32
N ILE A 91 -37.41 -21.25 2.46
CA ILE A 91 -36.01 -21.58 2.05
C ILE A 91 -35.55 -22.80 2.84
N PRO A 92 -35.19 -23.89 2.18
CA PRO A 92 -34.78 -25.13 2.87
C PRO A 92 -33.43 -25.01 3.57
N ASP A 93 -33.20 -25.79 4.63
CA ASP A 93 -31.93 -25.86 5.36
C ASP A 93 -30.72 -26.22 4.48
N GLY A 94 -30.95 -27.02 3.42
CA GLY A 94 -29.93 -27.39 2.44
C GLY A 94 -29.57 -26.33 1.40
N ALA A 95 -30.21 -25.15 1.41
CA ALA A 95 -29.88 -24.11 0.46
C ALA A 95 -28.43 -23.60 0.68
N ALA A 96 -27.64 -23.60 -0.40
CA ALA A 96 -26.23 -23.21 -0.41
C ALA A 96 -26.08 -21.74 -0.79
N ASP A 97 -25.14 -21.05 -0.14
CA ASP A 97 -24.82 -19.65 -0.44
C ASP A 97 -24.22 -19.47 -1.85
N GLN A 98 -24.39 -18.29 -2.43
CA GLN A 98 -23.91 -17.87 -3.77
C GLN A 98 -24.30 -18.82 -4.90
N THR A 99 -25.35 -19.63 -4.71
CA THR A 99 -25.78 -20.66 -5.67
C THR A 99 -26.95 -20.14 -6.53
N VAL A 100 -26.89 -20.43 -7.84
CA VAL A 100 -28.01 -20.15 -8.76
C VAL A 100 -28.99 -21.31 -8.74
N TYR A 101 -30.16 -21.08 -8.18
CA TYR A 101 -31.24 -22.04 -8.17
C TYR A 101 -32.28 -21.75 -9.25
N LYS A 102 -32.74 -22.80 -9.97
CA LYS A 102 -34.00 -22.75 -10.68
C LYS A 102 -35.11 -23.00 -9.66
N VAL A 103 -36.09 -22.10 -9.61
CA VAL A 103 -37.31 -22.27 -8.81
C VAL A 103 -38.26 -23.10 -9.65
N VAL A 104 -38.54 -24.32 -9.21
CA VAL A 104 -39.35 -25.34 -9.95
C VAL A 104 -40.65 -25.52 -9.20
N LEU A 105 -41.77 -25.32 -9.89
CA LEU A 105 -43.10 -25.72 -9.40
C LEU A 105 -43.41 -27.12 -9.90
N ASN A 106 -43.79 -28.02 -8.98
CA ASN A 106 -44.21 -29.36 -9.24
C ASN A 106 -45.71 -29.50 -8.95
N ARG A 107 -46.48 -30.11 -9.86
CA ARG A 107 -47.90 -30.41 -9.74
C ARG A 107 -48.16 -31.83 -10.25
N ALA A 108 -48.44 -32.78 -9.36
CA ALA A 108 -48.60 -34.20 -9.67
C ALA A 108 -47.39 -34.78 -10.46
N GLN A 109 -47.58 -35.08 -11.75
CA GLN A 109 -46.51 -35.63 -12.61
C GLN A 109 -45.84 -34.53 -13.48
N ASP A 110 -46.34 -33.33 -13.43
CA ASP A 110 -45.87 -32.21 -14.26
C ASP A 110 -45.01 -31.24 -13.45
N TYR A 111 -44.12 -30.54 -14.13
CA TYR A 111 -43.33 -29.47 -13.52
C TYR A 111 -43.15 -28.28 -14.46
N GLN A 112 -42.95 -27.11 -13.86
CA GLN A 112 -42.61 -25.89 -14.59
C GLN A 112 -41.48 -25.14 -13.89
N VAL A 113 -40.44 -24.71 -14.64
CA VAL A 113 -39.41 -23.81 -14.14
C VAL A 113 -39.99 -22.39 -14.17
N LEU A 114 -40.17 -21.78 -13.00
CA LEU A 114 -40.72 -20.44 -12.84
C LEU A 114 -39.70 -19.36 -13.14
N GLY A 115 -38.42 -19.63 -12.91
CA GLY A 115 -37.31 -18.73 -13.13
C GLY A 115 -36.03 -19.23 -12.44
N SER A 116 -34.96 -18.42 -12.53
CA SER A 116 -33.68 -18.71 -11.83
C SER A 116 -33.30 -17.54 -10.99
N SER A 117 -32.77 -17.80 -9.80
CA SER A 117 -32.28 -16.77 -8.88
C SER A 117 -30.95 -17.17 -8.28
N LYS A 118 -30.00 -16.23 -8.25
CA LYS A 118 -28.79 -16.37 -7.43
C LYS A 118 -29.16 -16.08 -5.99
N MET A 119 -29.02 -17.07 -5.11
CA MET A 119 -29.34 -16.90 -3.69
C MET A 119 -28.08 -16.59 -2.89
N THR A 120 -28.11 -15.44 -2.20
CA THR A 120 -27.15 -15.11 -1.13
C THR A 120 -27.80 -15.55 0.18
N VAL A 121 -27.32 -16.65 0.74
CA VAL A 121 -27.87 -17.22 1.99
C VAL A 121 -27.12 -16.63 3.17
N GLN A 122 -27.83 -15.86 3.99
CA GLN A 122 -27.31 -15.27 5.22
C GLN A 122 -27.79 -16.05 6.45
N LEU A 123 -27.09 -15.87 7.56
CA LEU A 123 -27.59 -16.31 8.87
C LEU A 123 -28.81 -15.44 9.25
N ALA A 124 -29.77 -16.03 9.95
CA ALA A 124 -30.98 -15.31 10.42
C ALA A 124 -30.65 -14.50 11.70
N ILE A 125 -29.78 -13.51 11.55
CA ILE A 125 -29.28 -12.69 12.66
C ILE A 125 -29.62 -11.23 12.40
N ASP A 126 -30.22 -10.59 13.40
CA ASP A 126 -30.54 -9.15 13.41
C ASP A 126 -29.83 -8.53 14.62
N VAL A 127 -28.90 -7.61 14.37
CA VAL A 127 -27.99 -7.05 15.36
C VAL A 127 -28.04 -5.53 15.36
N ASP A 128 -28.06 -4.94 16.55
CA ASP A 128 -27.73 -3.54 16.78
C ASP A 128 -26.38 -3.48 17.54
N LEU A 129 -25.29 -3.26 16.81
CA LEU A 129 -23.97 -3.08 17.41
C LEU A 129 -23.85 -1.75 18.18
N GLY A 130 -24.76 -0.80 17.93
CA GLY A 130 -24.56 0.58 18.35
C GLY A 130 -23.35 1.22 17.67
N LYS A 131 -22.98 2.44 18.11
CA LYS A 131 -21.82 3.14 17.54
C LYS A 131 -20.51 2.81 18.27
N THR A 132 -20.61 2.35 19.51
CA THR A 132 -19.45 2.15 20.39
C THR A 132 -19.70 0.98 21.34
N ILE A 133 -18.73 0.10 21.43
CA ILE A 133 -18.65 -0.98 22.43
C ILE A 133 -17.53 -0.61 23.40
N SER A 134 -17.84 -0.35 24.66
CA SER A 134 -16.86 0.04 25.68
C SER A 134 -16.54 -1.13 26.61
N GLY A 135 -15.30 -1.25 27.01
CA GLY A 135 -14.87 -2.28 27.97
C GLY A 135 -13.37 -2.20 28.28
N ASN A 136 -12.87 -3.25 28.93
CA ASN A 136 -11.45 -3.42 29.22
C ASN A 136 -10.93 -4.66 28.49
N TRP A 137 -9.65 -4.71 28.18
CA TRP A 137 -9.01 -5.95 27.65
C TRP A 137 -9.23 -7.12 28.63
N GLY A 138 -9.66 -8.25 28.10
CA GLY A 138 -10.01 -9.43 28.89
C GLY A 138 -11.35 -9.33 29.64
N GLY A 139 -12.00 -8.18 29.59
CA GLY A 139 -13.35 -7.97 30.14
C GLY A 139 -14.44 -8.45 29.17
N ASP A 140 -15.66 -8.55 29.68
CA ASP A 140 -16.78 -8.99 28.88
C ASP A 140 -17.52 -7.82 28.24
N ALA A 141 -17.91 -8.00 26.97
CA ALA A 141 -18.78 -7.11 26.23
C ALA A 141 -19.98 -7.88 25.67
N VAL A 142 -21.06 -7.14 25.38
CA VAL A 142 -22.33 -7.75 24.94
C VAL A 142 -22.80 -7.10 23.67
N ILE A 143 -23.04 -7.92 22.65
CA ILE A 143 -23.77 -7.54 21.43
C ILE A 143 -25.24 -7.93 21.62
N ARG A 144 -26.15 -6.98 21.37
CA ARG A 144 -27.59 -7.22 21.45
C ARG A 144 -28.17 -7.46 20.07
N GLY A 145 -29.16 -8.36 20.01
CA GLY A 145 -29.75 -8.71 18.72
C GLY A 145 -30.69 -9.90 18.85
N ARG A 146 -30.86 -10.62 17.73
CA ARG A 146 -31.69 -11.85 17.67
C ARG A 146 -31.00 -12.88 16.80
N GLY A 147 -31.28 -14.15 17.11
CA GLY A 147 -30.83 -15.27 16.30
C GLY A 147 -29.44 -15.78 16.65
N PHE A 148 -28.83 -15.34 17.77
CA PHE A 148 -27.56 -15.89 18.22
C PHE A 148 -27.71 -17.32 18.77
N MET A 149 -26.64 -18.10 18.65
CA MET A 149 -26.54 -19.48 19.16
C MET A 149 -25.25 -19.67 19.96
N ALA A 150 -25.27 -20.59 20.91
CA ALA A 150 -24.09 -20.90 21.73
C ALA A 150 -22.89 -21.45 20.95
N THR A 151 -23.11 -21.88 19.70
CA THR A 151 -22.05 -22.37 18.79
C THR A 151 -21.45 -21.28 17.90
N ASP A 152 -21.96 -20.05 18.00
CA ASP A 152 -21.47 -18.93 17.19
C ASP A 152 -20.07 -18.52 17.61
N LYS A 153 -19.28 -18.15 16.64
CA LYS A 153 -17.99 -17.49 16.83
C LYS A 153 -18.11 -16.05 16.42
N LEU A 154 -17.43 -15.18 17.14
CA LEU A 154 -17.33 -13.77 16.80
C LEU A 154 -15.92 -13.47 16.30
N LEU A 155 -15.84 -12.88 15.12
CA LEU A 155 -14.60 -12.45 14.50
C LEU A 155 -14.56 -10.92 14.48
N LEU A 156 -13.45 -10.36 14.90
CA LEU A 156 -13.16 -8.94 14.89
C LEU A 156 -12.11 -8.67 13.83
N GLU A 157 -12.26 -7.55 13.10
CA GLU A 157 -11.28 -7.13 12.11
C GLU A 157 -10.88 -5.68 12.37
N GLN A 158 -9.58 -5.47 12.56
CA GLN A 158 -8.94 -4.17 12.80
C GLN A 158 -7.57 -4.14 12.15
N GLY A 159 -7.19 -3.00 11.56
CA GLY A 159 -5.86 -2.80 10.99
C GLY A 159 -5.46 -3.85 9.95
N GLY A 160 -6.44 -4.42 9.21
CA GLY A 160 -6.23 -5.49 8.25
C GLY A 160 -6.09 -6.90 8.85
N GLY A 161 -6.12 -7.01 10.18
CA GLY A 161 -6.08 -8.30 10.89
C GLY A 161 -7.45 -8.80 11.33
N LYS A 162 -7.78 -10.07 11.03
CA LYS A 162 -9.01 -10.74 11.48
C LYS A 162 -8.66 -11.75 12.58
N PHE A 163 -9.33 -11.67 13.73
CA PHE A 163 -9.08 -12.52 14.90
C PHE A 163 -10.37 -12.88 15.63
N GLU A 164 -10.37 -14.03 16.30
CA GLU A 164 -11.54 -14.53 17.05
C GLU A 164 -11.64 -13.85 18.43
N ALA A 165 -12.83 -13.34 18.76
CA ALA A 165 -13.19 -12.91 20.11
C ALA A 165 -13.91 -14.06 20.82
N PRO A 166 -13.38 -14.55 21.98
CA PRO A 166 -13.95 -15.69 22.67
C PRO A 166 -15.39 -15.43 23.12
N VAL A 167 -16.34 -16.19 22.58
CA VAL A 167 -17.75 -16.12 23.01
C VAL A 167 -17.92 -16.88 24.31
N LYS A 168 -18.40 -16.21 25.36
CA LYS A 168 -18.70 -16.78 26.68
C LYS A 168 -20.11 -17.38 26.77
N GLY A 169 -21.01 -16.82 26.00
CA GLY A 169 -22.39 -17.28 25.95
C GLY A 169 -23.21 -16.51 24.95
N ALA A 170 -24.18 -17.17 24.40
CA ALA A 170 -25.17 -16.56 23.50
C ALA A 170 -26.55 -17.14 23.77
N ASP A 171 -27.57 -16.30 23.69
CA ASP A 171 -28.98 -16.65 23.67
C ASP A 171 -29.66 -15.90 22.48
N ASP A 172 -30.96 -16.14 22.29
CA ASP A 172 -31.68 -15.53 21.16
C ASP A 172 -31.67 -13.97 21.18
N SER A 173 -31.23 -13.34 22.24
CA SER A 173 -31.31 -11.87 22.44
C SER A 173 -29.95 -11.19 22.58
N SER A 174 -28.90 -11.95 22.82
CA SER A 174 -27.59 -11.40 23.11
C SER A 174 -26.45 -12.40 22.89
N LEU A 175 -25.27 -11.87 22.55
CA LEU A 175 -24.01 -12.58 22.53
C LEU A 175 -23.02 -11.87 23.46
N THR A 176 -22.49 -12.59 24.44
CA THR A 176 -21.46 -12.09 25.35
C THR A 176 -20.11 -12.65 24.93
N PHE A 177 -19.14 -11.78 24.74
CA PHE A 177 -17.78 -12.15 24.35
C PHE A 177 -16.75 -11.46 25.24
N THR A 178 -15.56 -12.07 25.30
CA THR A 178 -14.41 -11.43 25.96
C THR A 178 -13.68 -10.57 24.97
N ILE A 179 -13.39 -9.31 25.31
CA ILE A 179 -12.57 -8.42 24.50
C ILE A 179 -11.16 -8.99 24.40
N PRO A 180 -10.68 -9.34 23.20
CA PRO A 180 -9.38 -9.98 23.03
C PRO A 180 -8.22 -9.08 23.44
N GLN A 181 -7.11 -9.70 23.83
CA GLN A 181 -5.90 -8.95 24.23
C GLN A 181 -5.18 -8.27 23.07
N ASN A 182 -5.43 -8.72 21.86
CA ASN A 182 -4.91 -8.11 20.63
C ASN A 182 -5.88 -7.12 19.97
N ALA A 183 -7.03 -6.84 20.60
CA ALA A 183 -7.90 -5.77 20.16
C ALA A 183 -7.25 -4.40 20.41
N ALA A 184 -7.45 -3.47 19.48
CA ALA A 184 -7.03 -2.08 19.60
C ALA A 184 -8.21 -1.17 19.94
N ASP A 185 -7.95 -0.03 20.56
CA ASP A 185 -8.93 1.06 20.65
C ASP A 185 -9.18 1.64 19.25
N GLY A 186 -10.43 1.86 18.89
CA GLY A 186 -10.78 2.40 17.56
C GLY A 186 -11.83 1.61 16.81
N ASP A 187 -11.94 1.87 15.49
CA ASP A 187 -12.94 1.25 14.63
C ASP A 187 -12.67 -0.25 14.44
N CYS A 188 -13.74 -1.05 14.47
CA CYS A 188 -13.68 -2.50 14.40
C CYS A 188 -14.86 -3.03 13.58
N GLU A 189 -14.59 -3.91 12.64
CA GLU A 189 -15.61 -4.68 11.91
C GLU A 189 -15.91 -5.98 12.67
N PHE A 190 -17.19 -6.32 12.73
CA PHE A 190 -17.67 -7.51 13.43
C PHE A 190 -18.29 -8.48 12.46
N THR A 191 -17.85 -9.73 12.49
CA THR A 191 -18.39 -10.83 11.67
C THR A 191 -18.77 -11.99 12.59
N LEU A 192 -19.96 -12.54 12.42
CA LEU A 192 -20.38 -13.76 13.09
C LEU A 192 -20.15 -14.95 12.18
N GLN A 193 -19.58 -16.02 12.73
CA GLN A 193 -19.36 -17.29 12.04
C GLN A 193 -20.17 -18.40 12.72
N ARG A 194 -20.93 -19.15 11.95
CA ARG A 194 -21.69 -20.34 12.36
C ARG A 194 -21.36 -21.53 11.45
N GLY A 195 -20.56 -22.45 11.94
CA GLY A 195 -20.02 -23.52 11.10
C GLY A 195 -19.13 -22.96 9.97
N ALA A 196 -19.51 -23.19 8.73
CA ALA A 196 -18.81 -22.67 7.56
C ALA A 196 -19.37 -21.32 7.04
N GLU A 197 -20.41 -20.78 7.67
CA GLU A 197 -21.09 -19.59 7.20
C GLU A 197 -20.66 -18.37 8.00
N GLU A 198 -20.45 -17.25 7.32
CA GLU A 198 -20.10 -15.96 7.91
C GLU A 198 -21.15 -14.91 7.55
N GLN A 199 -21.45 -14.02 8.50
CA GLN A 199 -22.29 -12.85 8.29
C GLN A 199 -21.65 -11.64 8.92
N ALA A 200 -21.41 -10.58 8.12
CA ALA A 200 -21.02 -9.29 8.65
C ALA A 200 -22.12 -8.72 9.52
N LEU A 201 -21.78 -8.33 10.74
CA LEU A 201 -22.70 -7.67 11.70
C LEU A 201 -22.64 -6.15 11.55
N GLY A 202 -21.58 -5.63 10.94
CA GLY A 202 -21.30 -4.20 10.77
C GLY A 202 -20.09 -3.73 11.56
N SER A 203 -19.92 -2.41 11.66
CA SER A 203 -18.80 -1.76 12.36
C SER A 203 -19.26 -1.04 13.63
N ALA A 204 -18.40 -1.06 14.64
CA ALA A 204 -18.53 -0.25 15.85
C ALA A 204 -17.15 0.17 16.33
N LYS A 205 -17.06 1.32 17.01
CA LYS A 205 -15.83 1.74 17.67
C LYS A 205 -15.66 0.93 18.99
N LEU A 206 -14.55 0.23 19.15
CA LEU A 206 -14.11 -0.24 20.45
C LEU A 206 -13.56 0.95 21.23
N ASN A 207 -14.06 1.16 22.45
CA ASN A 207 -13.57 2.15 23.39
C ASN A 207 -13.01 1.40 24.61
N LEU A 208 -11.71 1.17 24.59
CA LEU A 208 -11.03 0.30 25.53
C LEU A 208 -10.33 1.14 26.60
N SER A 209 -10.52 0.79 27.86
CA SER A 209 -9.93 1.49 28.98
C SER A 209 -8.88 0.64 29.70
N LEU A 210 -7.92 1.34 30.32
CA LEU A 210 -6.87 0.71 31.13
C LEU A 210 -7.37 0.19 32.50
N GLY A 211 -8.68 0.16 32.73
CA GLY A 211 -9.26 -0.39 33.96
C GLY A 211 -8.93 0.43 35.21
N GLY A 212 -8.72 1.74 35.07
CA GLY A 212 -8.43 2.62 36.20
C GLY A 212 -6.94 2.73 36.57
N VAL A 213 -6.05 2.32 35.69
CA VAL A 213 -4.60 2.58 35.82
C VAL A 213 -4.35 4.08 35.80
N THR A 214 -3.75 4.61 36.85
CA THR A 214 -3.34 6.01 36.92
C THR A 214 -1.82 6.07 37.00
N VAL A 215 -1.17 6.73 36.02
CA VAL A 215 0.25 7.00 36.07
C VAL A 215 0.52 8.12 37.08
N PRO A 216 1.30 7.87 38.16
CA PRO A 216 1.57 8.87 39.16
C PRO A 216 2.33 10.07 38.60
N ASP A 217 2.15 11.24 39.17
CA ASP A 217 2.96 12.41 38.84
C ASP A 217 4.39 12.24 39.37
N LYS A 218 5.34 12.79 38.64
CA LYS A 218 6.75 12.84 38.99
C LYS A 218 7.26 14.28 38.83
N GLU A 219 8.00 14.74 39.82
CA GLU A 219 8.55 16.09 39.82
C GLU A 219 9.38 16.35 38.55
N GLY A 220 9.13 17.46 37.85
CA GLY A 220 9.78 17.88 36.63
C GLY A 220 9.27 17.21 35.35
N ALA A 221 8.42 16.20 35.46
CA ALA A 221 7.83 15.58 34.26
C ALA A 221 6.73 16.45 33.67
N THR A 222 6.75 16.65 32.37
CA THR A 222 5.74 17.37 31.59
C THR A 222 4.96 16.44 30.67
N ILE A 223 5.52 15.26 30.37
CA ILE A 223 4.84 14.16 29.69
C ILE A 223 5.00 12.90 30.57
N LYS A 224 3.94 12.17 30.76
CA LYS A 224 3.92 10.85 31.43
C LYS A 224 3.00 9.91 30.67
N GLY A 225 3.09 8.60 30.92
CA GLY A 225 2.18 7.65 30.31
C GLY A 225 2.52 6.22 30.67
N ILE A 226 1.80 5.31 30.08
CA ILE A 226 2.04 3.87 30.14
C ILE A 226 2.24 3.31 28.73
N VAL A 227 3.24 2.44 28.57
CA VAL A 227 3.32 1.57 27.40
C VAL A 227 2.77 0.20 27.81
N HIS A 228 1.78 -0.30 27.11
CA HIS A 228 1.04 -1.47 27.55
C HIS A 228 0.70 -2.46 26.42
N LEU A 229 0.54 -3.72 26.78
CA LEU A 229 -0.10 -4.76 25.99
C LEU A 229 -1.43 -5.09 26.68
N ALA A 230 -2.55 -4.80 26.04
CA ALA A 230 -3.88 -5.12 26.57
C ALA A 230 -4.09 -4.65 28.03
N GLY A 231 -3.68 -3.45 28.35
CA GLY A 231 -3.79 -2.86 29.69
C GLY A 231 -2.70 -3.28 30.68
N GLN A 232 -1.84 -4.22 30.34
CA GLN A 232 -0.70 -4.64 31.17
C GLN A 232 0.56 -3.88 30.76
N GLY A 233 1.16 -3.12 31.68
CA GLY A 233 2.37 -2.36 31.40
C GLY A 233 3.55 -3.22 30.94
N ILE A 234 4.34 -2.69 30.03
CA ILE A 234 5.54 -3.33 29.48
C ILE A 234 6.76 -2.55 29.97
N ALA A 235 7.64 -3.23 30.69
CA ALA A 235 8.89 -2.65 31.17
C ALA A 235 9.95 -2.51 30.05
N ASP A 236 10.92 -1.64 30.30
CA ASP A 236 12.11 -1.45 29.46
C ASP A 236 11.84 -0.97 28.01
N VAL A 237 10.67 -0.41 27.72
CA VAL A 237 10.35 0.20 26.43
C VAL A 237 10.84 1.63 26.39
N LEU A 238 11.50 2.01 25.31
CA LEU A 238 11.95 3.38 25.07
C LEU A 238 10.81 4.26 24.58
N VAL A 239 10.72 5.46 25.14
CA VAL A 239 9.79 6.52 24.71
C VAL A 239 10.58 7.81 24.53
N SER A 240 10.25 8.57 23.52
CA SER A 240 10.96 9.81 23.16
C SER A 240 9.98 10.94 22.77
N ASP A 241 10.43 12.18 22.92
CA ASP A 241 9.81 13.37 22.34
C ASP A 241 10.61 13.94 21.15
N GLY A 242 11.61 13.19 20.69
CA GLY A 242 12.56 13.60 19.64
C GLY A 242 13.81 14.35 20.17
N ASP A 243 13.79 14.82 21.42
CA ASP A 243 14.96 15.41 22.08
C ASP A 243 15.50 14.51 23.19
N LEU A 244 14.61 13.97 23.99
CA LEU A 244 14.91 13.11 25.13
C LEU A 244 14.43 11.69 24.90
N ILE A 245 15.13 10.73 25.48
CA ILE A 245 14.72 9.35 25.53
C ILE A 245 14.59 8.91 26.99
N THR A 246 13.51 8.23 27.32
CA THR A 246 13.30 7.60 28.62
C THR A 246 12.90 6.13 28.45
N LYS A 247 12.90 5.38 29.55
CA LYS A 247 12.56 3.97 29.56
C LYS A 247 11.41 3.72 30.53
N THR A 248 10.46 2.87 30.17
CA THR A 248 9.38 2.46 31.07
C THR A 248 9.91 1.66 32.25
N ASP A 249 9.28 1.87 33.44
CA ASP A 249 9.53 1.10 34.65
C ASP A 249 8.88 -0.31 34.63
N ALA A 250 8.98 -1.04 35.72
CA ALA A 250 8.40 -2.38 35.88
C ALA A 250 6.86 -2.43 35.71
N ASN A 251 6.18 -1.29 35.84
CA ASN A 251 4.73 -1.16 35.63
C ASN A 251 4.38 -0.64 34.23
N GLY A 252 5.38 -0.45 33.37
CA GLY A 252 5.20 0.14 32.06
C GLY A 252 5.06 1.67 32.08
N PHE A 253 5.28 2.34 33.21
CA PHE A 253 5.15 3.77 33.32
C PHE A 253 6.42 4.49 32.88
N TYR A 254 6.24 5.64 32.22
CA TYR A 254 7.34 6.51 31.80
C TYR A 254 7.08 7.97 32.13
N TRP A 255 8.15 8.77 32.21
CA TRP A 255 8.12 10.20 32.46
C TRP A 255 9.22 10.89 31.63
N LEU A 256 8.87 11.99 30.99
CA LEU A 256 9.76 12.87 30.25
C LEU A 256 9.67 14.28 30.84
N ASN A 257 10.83 14.90 31.10
CA ASN A 257 10.93 16.33 31.38
C ASN A 257 11.11 17.09 30.06
N SER A 258 10.07 17.04 29.23
CA SER A 258 10.06 17.54 27.87
C SER A 258 9.78 19.03 27.81
N GLU A 259 10.48 19.75 26.94
CA GLU A 259 10.11 21.11 26.53
C GLU A 259 8.98 21.11 25.49
N LYS A 260 8.50 19.93 25.07
CA LYS A 260 7.43 19.69 24.08
C LYS A 260 7.64 20.40 22.75
N ARG A 261 8.88 20.67 22.40
CA ARG A 261 9.24 21.44 21.21
C ARG A 261 8.76 20.77 19.92
N ASN A 262 8.83 19.43 19.84
CA ASN A 262 8.43 18.70 18.66
C ASN A 262 6.92 18.42 18.59
N GLU A 263 6.13 18.93 19.56
CA GLU A 263 4.66 18.85 19.62
C GLU A 263 4.11 17.41 19.68
N LEU A 264 4.94 16.43 20.01
CA LEU A 264 4.57 15.01 20.06
C LEU A 264 5.50 14.21 20.98
N ALA A 265 5.05 12.99 21.33
CA ALA A 265 5.90 11.94 21.87
C ALA A 265 5.61 10.62 21.11
N PHE A 266 6.57 9.72 21.11
CA PHE A 266 6.47 8.44 20.39
C PHE A 266 7.18 7.30 21.13
N VAL A 267 6.69 6.09 20.91
CA VAL A 267 7.34 4.88 21.39
C VAL A 267 8.34 4.37 20.37
N ILE A 268 9.54 4.02 20.81
CA ILE A 268 10.51 3.27 20.00
C ILE A 268 10.11 1.79 20.09
N LEU A 269 9.52 1.28 19.02
CA LEU A 269 8.91 -0.05 19.00
C LEU A 269 9.94 -1.14 19.37
N PRO A 270 9.71 -1.93 20.44
CA PRO A 270 10.62 -3.00 20.81
C PRO A 270 10.40 -4.26 19.95
N ALA A 271 11.42 -5.11 19.82
CA ALA A 271 11.34 -6.38 19.11
C ALA A 271 10.22 -7.29 19.67
N GLY A 272 9.54 -8.03 18.78
CA GLY A 272 8.43 -8.93 19.14
C GLY A 272 7.11 -8.25 19.42
N TYR A 273 7.03 -6.95 19.11
CA TYR A 273 5.82 -6.17 19.20
C TYR A 273 5.54 -5.43 17.90
N ASP A 274 4.31 -4.93 17.80
CA ASP A 274 3.80 -4.04 16.77
C ASP A 274 2.95 -2.95 17.43
N VAL A 275 2.48 -1.99 16.66
CA VAL A 275 1.54 -0.96 17.11
C VAL A 275 0.19 -1.12 16.38
N PRO A 276 -0.92 -0.62 16.95
CA PRO A 276 -2.18 -0.54 16.21
C PRO A 276 -2.01 0.20 14.89
N THR A 277 -2.82 -0.16 13.89
CA THR A 277 -2.80 0.44 12.56
C THR A 277 -4.15 1.07 12.25
N VAL A 278 -4.14 2.29 11.75
CA VAL A 278 -5.34 2.98 11.27
C VAL A 278 -5.10 3.41 9.83
N LYS A 279 -5.80 2.80 8.87
CA LYS A 279 -5.69 3.15 7.45
C LYS A 279 -4.23 3.19 6.99
N ALA A 280 -3.54 2.08 7.12
CA ALA A 280 -2.11 1.90 6.85
C ALA A 280 -1.14 2.65 7.78
N MET A 281 -1.58 3.59 8.61
CA MET A 281 -0.70 4.40 9.45
C MET A 281 -0.47 3.74 10.80
N PRO A 282 0.80 3.46 11.21
CA PRO A 282 1.14 2.92 12.52
C PRO A 282 0.89 3.95 13.62
N GLN A 283 0.26 3.52 14.73
CA GLN A 283 -0.12 4.37 15.85
C GLN A 283 0.96 4.33 16.94
N PHE A 284 2.17 4.82 16.64
CA PHE A 284 3.34 4.80 17.53
C PHE A 284 3.63 6.16 18.17
N TRP A 285 2.92 7.20 17.81
CA TRP A 285 3.12 8.57 18.30
C TRP A 285 1.79 9.22 18.68
N GLN A 286 1.86 10.23 19.55
CA GLN A 286 0.73 11.05 19.94
C GLN A 286 1.14 12.52 20.01
N PRO A 287 0.26 13.45 19.60
CA PRO A 287 0.54 14.87 19.71
C PRO A 287 0.47 15.31 21.19
N CYS A 288 1.22 16.37 21.50
CA CYS A 288 1.10 17.09 22.76
C CYS A 288 1.03 18.61 22.50
N THR A 289 0.61 19.36 23.53
CA THR A 289 0.61 20.82 23.43
C THR A 289 2.01 21.40 23.60
N LEU A 290 2.24 22.60 23.08
CA LEU A 290 3.50 23.35 23.28
C LEU A 290 3.68 23.87 24.72
N ASP A 291 2.70 23.71 25.60
CA ASP A 291 2.79 24.20 26.97
C ASP A 291 3.62 23.26 27.86
N ALA A 292 4.89 23.59 28.01
CA ALA A 292 5.81 22.86 28.88
C ALA A 292 5.48 22.97 30.40
N ASN A 293 4.49 23.77 30.78
CA ASN A 293 4.06 23.87 32.19
C ASN A 293 2.90 22.91 32.55
N THR A 294 2.26 22.30 31.55
CA THR A 294 1.22 21.31 31.78
C THR A 294 1.79 19.90 31.73
N VAL A 295 1.25 19.01 32.57
CA VAL A 295 1.57 17.58 32.52
C VAL A 295 0.52 16.87 31.69
N GLU A 296 0.95 16.22 30.61
CA GLU A 296 0.07 15.45 29.72
C GLU A 296 0.34 13.95 29.86
N GLN A 297 -0.72 13.16 29.85
CA GLN A 297 -0.61 11.70 29.83
C GLN A 297 -0.83 11.19 28.41
N LEU A 298 0.19 10.52 27.87
CA LEU A 298 0.18 9.93 26.54
C LEU A 298 0.48 8.42 26.68
N ASP A 299 -0.52 7.59 26.43
CA ASP A 299 -0.43 6.15 26.63
C ASP A 299 -0.23 5.44 25.29
N PHE A 300 0.65 4.45 25.21
CA PHE A 300 0.97 3.71 23.98
C PHE A 300 0.56 2.24 24.12
N GLN A 301 -0.29 1.79 23.21
CA GLN A 301 -0.63 0.38 23.07
C GLN A 301 0.36 -0.32 22.17
N LEU A 302 0.87 -1.48 22.60
CA LEU A 302 1.60 -2.41 21.75
C LEU A 302 0.77 -3.68 21.54
N LEU A 303 1.04 -4.36 20.44
CA LEU A 303 0.47 -5.64 20.04
C LEU A 303 1.58 -6.69 19.98
N ARG A 304 1.29 -7.96 20.27
CA ARG A 304 2.26 -9.03 20.02
C ARG A 304 2.42 -9.24 18.52
N ALA A 305 3.66 -9.37 18.05
CA ALA A 305 3.98 -9.66 16.66
C ALA A 305 4.99 -10.80 16.56
N ASP A 306 4.74 -11.71 15.62
CA ASP A 306 5.70 -12.71 15.15
C ASP A 306 6.31 -12.20 13.84
N ASN A 307 7.23 -11.25 13.96
CA ASN A 307 7.80 -10.50 12.84
C ASN A 307 9.32 -10.73 12.64
N ASP A 308 9.89 -11.78 13.23
CA ASP A 308 11.29 -12.18 12.98
C ASP A 308 11.53 -12.49 11.50
N SER A 309 10.50 -13.03 10.82
CA SER A 309 10.49 -13.19 9.36
C SER A 309 9.38 -12.32 8.78
N HIS A 310 9.76 -11.33 7.96
CA HIS A 310 8.83 -10.37 7.37
C HIS A 310 9.31 -9.88 5.99
N THR A 311 8.40 -9.24 5.27
CA THR A 311 8.68 -8.52 4.03
C THR A 311 8.62 -7.02 4.29
N MET A 312 9.67 -6.28 3.92
CA MET A 312 9.67 -4.82 3.91
C MET A 312 9.64 -4.33 2.46
N LEU A 313 8.55 -3.67 2.07
CA LEU A 313 8.37 -3.03 0.77
C LEU A 313 8.92 -1.62 0.87
N VAL A 314 9.96 -1.29 0.10
CA VAL A 314 10.62 0.01 0.19
C VAL A 314 10.36 0.81 -1.07
N ALA A 315 9.63 1.90 -0.93
CA ALA A 315 9.21 2.79 -2.00
C ALA A 315 9.62 4.24 -1.70
N THR A 316 9.70 5.09 -2.72
CA THR A 316 10.13 6.48 -2.59
C THR A 316 9.57 7.36 -3.71
N ASP A 317 9.56 8.67 -3.50
CA ASP A 317 9.28 9.65 -4.55
C ASP A 317 7.95 9.38 -5.28
N MET A 318 6.86 9.35 -4.54
CA MET A 318 5.51 9.15 -5.09
C MET A 318 4.97 10.42 -5.75
N HIS A 319 5.35 11.61 -5.26
CA HIS A 319 5.00 12.93 -5.79
C HIS A 319 3.53 13.06 -6.16
N LEU A 320 2.65 12.79 -5.21
CA LEU A 320 1.22 12.85 -5.43
C LEU A 320 0.72 14.30 -5.37
N ALA A 321 0.00 14.72 -6.39
CA ALA A 321 -0.47 16.09 -6.53
C ALA A 321 -1.88 16.21 -7.14
N ASN A 322 -2.51 15.12 -7.52
CA ASN A 322 -3.82 15.06 -8.16
C ASN A 322 -3.95 16.01 -9.38
N ARG A 323 -2.93 16.03 -10.23
CA ARG A 323 -2.95 16.82 -11.46
C ARG A 323 -3.82 16.15 -12.52
N ASN A 324 -4.52 16.96 -13.33
CA ASN A 324 -5.31 16.43 -14.45
C ASN A 324 -4.42 15.85 -15.56
N THR A 325 -3.24 16.42 -15.74
CA THR A 325 -2.23 15.98 -16.68
C THR A 325 -0.88 16.21 -16.01
N PRO A 326 -0.14 15.14 -15.73
CA PRO A 326 -0.18 13.75 -16.21
C PRO A 326 -1.11 12.74 -15.50
N LYS A 327 -2.04 13.13 -14.67
CA LYS A 327 -2.94 12.21 -13.92
C LYS A 327 -2.16 11.32 -12.93
N ASP A 328 -1.34 11.93 -12.13
CA ASP A 328 -0.44 11.29 -11.18
C ASP A 328 -1.17 10.33 -10.20
N TYR A 329 -2.19 10.82 -9.53
CA TYR A 329 -2.97 10.00 -8.58
C TYR A 329 -3.58 8.76 -9.24
N VAL A 330 -4.10 8.88 -10.47
CA VAL A 330 -4.72 7.74 -11.19
C VAL A 330 -3.67 6.69 -11.54
N GLN A 331 -2.49 7.11 -12.03
CA GLN A 331 -1.38 6.21 -12.33
C GLN A 331 -0.88 5.50 -11.06
N PHE A 332 -0.79 6.22 -9.94
CA PHE A 332 -0.43 5.67 -8.65
C PHE A 332 -1.43 4.61 -8.16
N ALA A 333 -2.72 4.93 -8.19
CA ALA A 333 -3.79 4.03 -7.74
C ALA A 333 -3.90 2.77 -8.62
N ASP A 334 -3.89 2.92 -9.95
CA ASP A 334 -4.03 1.80 -10.89
C ASP A 334 -2.75 0.95 -11.01
N GLY A 335 -1.59 1.53 -10.70
CA GLY A 335 -0.28 0.86 -10.72
C GLY A 335 0.13 0.33 -9.36
N PHE A 336 0.84 1.17 -8.60
CA PHE A 336 1.50 0.79 -7.36
C PHE A 336 0.53 0.31 -6.28
N VAL A 337 -0.54 1.07 -5.97
CA VAL A 337 -1.50 0.69 -4.92
C VAL A 337 -2.18 -0.62 -5.24
N LYS A 338 -2.68 -0.75 -6.47
CA LYS A 338 -3.35 -1.97 -6.92
C LYS A 338 -2.43 -3.20 -6.92
N GLU A 339 -1.16 -3.03 -7.30
CA GLU A 339 -0.19 -4.12 -7.26
C GLU A 339 0.06 -4.58 -5.82
N LEU A 340 0.33 -3.64 -4.90
CA LEU A 340 0.62 -3.97 -3.51
C LEU A 340 -0.60 -4.58 -2.80
N THR A 341 -1.78 -4.01 -2.96
CA THR A 341 -3.01 -4.55 -2.35
C THR A 341 -3.30 -5.97 -2.86
N SER A 342 -3.15 -6.20 -4.17
CA SER A 342 -3.38 -7.52 -4.77
C SER A 342 -2.38 -8.57 -4.29
N ALA A 343 -1.11 -8.18 -4.05
CA ALA A 343 -0.05 -9.11 -3.68
C ALA A 343 0.03 -9.34 -2.16
N TYR A 344 -0.28 -8.35 -1.34
CA TYR A 344 0.10 -8.37 0.07
C TYR A 344 -1.04 -8.17 1.07
N ASN A 345 -2.23 -7.68 0.67
CA ASN A 345 -3.33 -7.45 1.63
C ASN A 345 -3.86 -8.72 2.31
N SER A 346 -3.57 -9.90 1.78
CA SER A 346 -3.91 -11.18 2.43
C SER A 346 -2.85 -11.67 3.42
N ALA A 347 -1.73 -10.94 3.58
CA ALA A 347 -0.69 -11.33 4.52
C ALA A 347 -1.18 -11.21 5.97
N ALA A 348 -0.71 -12.10 6.83
CA ALA A 348 -1.00 -12.02 8.26
C ALA A 348 -0.37 -10.74 8.86
N PRO A 349 -0.97 -10.15 9.91
CA PRO A 349 -0.40 -9.01 10.63
C PRO A 349 1.04 -9.26 11.05
N GLY A 350 1.90 -8.27 10.93
CA GLY A 350 3.33 -8.36 11.28
C GLY A 350 4.19 -9.11 10.26
N LYS A 351 3.66 -9.48 9.09
CA LYS A 351 4.42 -10.17 8.04
C LYS A 351 4.80 -9.29 6.86
N VAL A 352 4.11 -8.18 6.67
CA VAL A 352 4.40 -7.21 5.60
C VAL A 352 4.36 -5.80 6.15
N TYR A 353 5.35 -5.02 5.78
CA TYR A 353 5.47 -3.59 6.08
C TYR A 353 5.85 -2.84 4.81
N CYS A 354 5.48 -1.58 4.74
CA CYS A 354 5.93 -0.66 3.70
C CYS A 354 6.75 0.46 4.34
N LEU A 355 7.83 0.85 3.69
CA LEU A 355 8.64 2.01 4.05
C LEU A 355 8.65 2.99 2.88
N ASN A 356 8.09 4.18 3.10
CA ASN A 356 8.16 5.30 2.18
C ASN A 356 9.38 6.18 2.56
N LEU A 357 10.31 6.37 1.63
CA LEU A 357 11.54 7.13 1.85
C LEU A 357 11.39 8.63 1.50
N GLY A 358 10.22 9.19 1.62
CA GLY A 358 9.96 10.62 1.41
C GLY A 358 9.47 10.98 0.02
N ASP A 359 9.18 12.28 -0.15
CA ASP A 359 8.51 12.84 -1.32
C ASP A 359 7.20 12.09 -1.64
N PHE A 360 6.42 11.85 -0.59
CA PHE A 360 5.09 11.28 -0.70
C PHE A 360 4.14 12.24 -1.41
N SER A 361 4.20 13.49 -1.02
CA SER A 361 3.45 14.59 -1.62
C SER A 361 4.32 15.39 -2.61
N TRP A 362 3.72 16.39 -3.22
CA TRP A 362 4.45 17.39 -4.00
C TRP A 362 4.03 18.80 -3.54
N ASP A 363 4.81 19.42 -2.66
CA ASP A 363 4.59 20.70 -2.03
C ASP A 363 4.12 21.80 -2.98
N HIS A 364 4.64 21.83 -4.21
CA HIS A 364 4.27 22.79 -5.25
C HIS A 364 2.75 22.82 -5.53
N TYR A 365 2.08 21.71 -5.32
CA TYR A 365 0.65 21.53 -5.63
C TYR A 365 -0.25 21.48 -4.39
N TRP A 366 0.28 21.58 -3.18
CA TRP A 366 -0.51 21.51 -1.94
C TRP A 366 -1.71 22.45 -1.96
N TYR A 367 -1.48 23.68 -2.44
CA TYR A 367 -2.50 24.72 -2.49
C TYR A 367 -3.20 24.81 -3.86
N ASP A 368 -2.50 24.52 -4.95
CA ASP A 368 -3.04 24.60 -6.32
C ASP A 368 -4.09 23.53 -6.59
N THR A 369 -3.79 22.26 -6.29
CA THR A 369 -4.71 21.14 -6.51
C THR A 369 -5.39 20.70 -5.21
N LYS A 370 -5.07 21.34 -4.08
CA LYS A 370 -5.54 20.98 -2.73
C LYS A 370 -5.26 19.51 -2.41
N TRP A 371 -4.04 19.10 -2.69
CA TRP A 371 -3.55 17.76 -2.45
C TRP A 371 -2.25 17.83 -1.65
N ALA A 372 -2.35 17.57 -0.36
CA ALA A 372 -1.25 17.59 0.59
C ALA A 372 -1.14 16.23 1.32
N LEU A 373 -0.45 16.19 2.45
CA LEU A 373 -0.22 14.96 3.21
C LEU A 373 -1.49 14.21 3.64
N PRO A 374 -2.61 14.87 4.05
CA PRO A 374 -3.84 14.16 4.37
C PRO A 374 -4.42 13.37 3.20
N GLU A 375 -4.43 13.97 2.00
CA GLU A 375 -4.93 13.33 0.78
C GLU A 375 -3.97 12.22 0.31
N CYS A 376 -2.66 12.41 0.48
CA CYS A 376 -1.67 11.36 0.22
C CYS A 376 -1.88 10.15 1.13
N LYS A 377 -2.12 10.33 2.43
CA LYS A 377 -2.47 9.25 3.36
C LYS A 377 -3.71 8.49 2.91
N GLN A 378 -4.73 9.23 2.46
CA GLN A 378 -5.97 8.62 1.99
C GLN A 378 -5.75 7.73 0.77
N SER A 379 -4.75 8.04 -0.07
CA SER A 379 -4.46 7.25 -1.28
C SER A 379 -3.91 5.85 -1.01
N VAL A 380 -3.51 5.54 0.22
CA VAL A 380 -2.96 4.25 0.64
C VAL A 380 -3.80 3.58 1.74
N GLU A 381 -4.97 4.12 2.07
CA GLU A 381 -5.82 3.60 3.16
C GLU A 381 -6.31 2.16 2.95
N ASP A 382 -6.25 1.66 1.72
CA ASP A 382 -6.60 0.28 1.35
C ASP A 382 -5.50 -0.74 1.67
N PHE A 383 -4.32 -0.32 2.14
CA PHE A 383 -3.28 -1.24 2.59
C PHE A 383 -3.66 -1.88 3.93
N ASN A 384 -3.65 -3.21 3.98
CA ASN A 384 -3.85 -3.99 5.20
C ASN A 384 -2.55 -4.23 5.99
N PHE A 385 -1.50 -3.48 5.67
CA PHE A 385 -0.20 -3.51 6.33
C PHE A 385 0.27 -2.08 6.62
N GLN A 386 1.20 -1.93 7.55
CA GLN A 386 1.69 -0.63 7.99
C GLN A 386 2.58 0.03 6.94
N MET A 387 2.39 1.34 6.74
CA MET A 387 3.30 2.19 5.99
C MET A 387 4.00 3.17 6.94
N TRP A 388 5.29 2.95 7.15
CA TRP A 388 6.20 3.83 7.85
C TRP A 388 6.78 4.85 6.87
N SER A 389 7.08 6.06 7.30
CA SER A 389 7.47 7.12 6.37
C SER A 389 8.65 7.93 6.87
N VAL A 390 9.52 8.30 5.94
CA VAL A 390 10.53 9.34 6.08
C VAL A 390 10.01 10.61 5.42
N MET A 391 10.44 11.77 5.89
CA MET A 391 10.13 13.05 5.28
C MET A 391 11.07 13.33 4.10
N GLY A 392 10.53 13.82 2.97
CA GLY A 392 11.28 14.30 1.81
C GLY A 392 11.22 15.80 1.66
N ASN A 393 12.00 16.37 0.72
CA ASN A 393 12.03 17.82 0.53
C ASN A 393 10.71 18.38 -0.03
N HIS A 394 9.88 17.55 -0.65
CA HIS A 394 8.54 17.93 -1.15
C HIS A 394 7.41 17.66 -0.16
N ASP A 395 7.72 17.26 1.07
CA ASP A 395 6.74 17.06 2.15
C ASP A 395 6.71 18.24 3.15
N ASN A 396 7.31 19.34 2.79
CA ASN A 396 7.39 20.58 3.53
C ASN A 396 6.32 21.59 3.09
N ASP A 397 5.84 22.45 4.02
CA ASP A 397 4.92 23.54 3.69
C ASP A 397 5.65 24.65 2.90
N PRO A 398 5.31 24.85 1.60
CA PRO A 398 5.98 25.85 0.77
C PRO A 398 5.64 27.31 1.15
N TYR A 399 4.67 27.52 2.04
CA TYR A 399 4.33 28.87 2.55
C TYR A 399 5.10 29.25 3.80
N VAL A 400 5.97 28.37 4.32
CA VAL A 400 6.73 28.61 5.54
C VAL A 400 8.23 28.72 5.23
N ALA A 401 8.89 29.73 5.80
CA ALA A 401 10.28 30.03 5.49
C ALA A 401 11.30 29.20 6.31
N SER A 402 10.96 28.83 7.53
CA SER A 402 11.86 28.08 8.42
C SER A 402 11.68 26.58 8.26
N ASP A 403 12.75 25.85 8.41
CA ASP A 403 12.80 24.38 8.41
C ASP A 403 11.77 23.76 9.38
N PHE A 404 11.96 23.96 10.66
CA PHE A 404 11.07 23.44 11.70
C PHE A 404 9.59 23.82 11.51
N GLY A 405 9.32 25.04 11.01
CA GLY A 405 7.95 25.47 10.74
C GLY A 405 7.35 24.77 9.51
N ALA A 406 8.14 24.55 8.46
CA ALA A 406 7.70 23.90 7.24
C ALA A 406 7.40 22.40 7.45
N GLU A 407 8.05 21.77 8.41
CA GLU A 407 7.77 20.39 8.85
C GLU A 407 6.45 20.24 9.64
N GLY A 408 5.86 21.35 10.11
CA GLY A 408 4.67 21.34 10.98
C GLY A 408 3.54 20.43 10.49
N PRO A 409 3.08 20.54 9.22
CA PRO A 409 2.07 19.62 8.66
C PRO A 409 2.52 18.16 8.65
N TYR A 410 3.81 17.87 8.44
CA TYR A 410 4.31 16.50 8.51
C TYR A 410 4.19 15.95 9.93
N ARG A 411 4.68 16.69 10.95
CA ARG A 411 4.53 16.29 12.35
C ARG A 411 3.08 16.08 12.75
N GLN A 412 2.17 16.89 12.24
CA GLN A 412 0.75 16.80 12.55
C GLN A 412 0.07 15.56 11.89
N HIS A 413 0.48 15.18 10.69
CA HIS A 413 -0.23 14.16 9.89
C HIS A 413 0.53 12.85 9.79
N MET A 414 1.87 12.87 9.77
CA MET A 414 2.72 11.70 9.57
C MET A 414 3.45 11.27 10.85
N GLY A 415 3.65 12.19 11.78
CA GLY A 415 4.35 11.95 13.05
C GLY A 415 5.77 12.52 13.09
N PRO A 416 6.65 11.97 13.92
CA PRO A 416 8.01 12.49 14.08
C PRO A 416 8.78 12.44 12.77
N VAL A 417 9.61 13.48 12.53
CA VAL A 417 10.46 13.55 11.33
C VAL A 417 11.67 12.61 11.42
N TYR A 418 12.03 12.18 12.63
CA TYR A 418 12.99 11.10 12.88
C TYR A 418 12.56 10.23 14.06
N TYR A 419 12.81 8.95 13.97
CA TYR A 419 12.42 7.93 14.96
C TYR A 419 13.13 6.60 14.69
N ALA A 420 12.98 5.65 15.62
CA ALA A 420 13.50 4.29 15.46
C ALA A 420 12.45 3.25 15.84
N MET A 421 12.65 2.03 15.34
CA MET A 421 11.79 0.89 15.61
C MET A 421 12.52 -0.42 15.40
N ASN A 422 12.16 -1.47 16.15
CA ASN A 422 12.60 -2.83 15.87
C ASN A 422 11.47 -3.62 15.23
N ILE A 423 11.70 -4.14 14.02
CA ILE A 423 10.82 -5.12 13.40
C ILE A 423 11.62 -6.43 13.35
N GLY A 424 11.16 -7.44 14.09
CA GLY A 424 11.93 -8.64 14.34
C GLY A 424 13.29 -8.32 14.97
N ARG A 425 14.35 -8.79 14.32
CA ARG A 425 15.75 -8.61 14.79
C ARG A 425 16.51 -7.51 14.05
N ILE A 426 15.83 -6.72 13.24
CA ILE A 426 16.40 -5.59 12.53
C ILE A 426 16.01 -4.31 13.25
N HIS A 427 16.97 -3.43 13.42
CA HIS A 427 16.74 -2.09 13.94
C HIS A 427 16.65 -1.09 12.80
N TYR A 428 15.47 -0.49 12.64
CA TYR A 428 15.18 0.51 11.62
C TYR A 428 15.23 1.91 12.23
N ILE A 429 15.93 2.82 11.58
CA ILE A 429 16.07 4.22 12.00
C ILE A 429 15.63 5.10 10.84
N MET A 430 14.65 5.95 11.06
CA MET A 430 14.16 6.92 10.09
C MET A 430 14.71 8.29 10.43
N LEU A 431 15.36 8.95 9.49
CA LEU A 431 16.02 10.22 9.70
C LEU A 431 15.60 11.24 8.64
N ASP A 432 15.46 12.48 9.05
CA ASP A 432 15.36 13.61 8.13
C ASP A 432 16.75 14.14 7.78
N ASN A 433 17.02 14.28 6.49
CA ASN A 433 18.26 14.87 6.00
C ASN A 433 18.05 16.00 4.99
N THR A 434 16.90 16.67 5.14
CA THR A 434 16.49 17.79 4.31
C THR A 434 16.32 19.05 5.18
N GLU A 435 17.34 19.89 5.27
CA GLU A 435 17.19 21.20 5.90
C GLU A 435 16.52 22.19 4.93
N TYR A 436 15.24 22.48 5.14
CA TYR A 436 14.42 23.29 4.23
C TYR A 436 14.65 24.80 4.43
N LEU A 437 15.24 25.44 3.44
CA LEU A 437 15.64 26.86 3.49
C LEU A 437 14.66 27.81 2.80
N ASN A 438 13.49 27.44 2.50
CA ASN A 438 12.44 28.08 1.70
C ASN A 438 12.43 29.63 1.75
N THR A 439 13.45 30.26 1.19
CA THR A 439 13.67 31.72 1.21
C THR A 439 12.49 32.45 0.60
N GLY A 440 11.89 33.35 1.32
CA GLY A 440 10.73 34.14 0.90
C GLY A 440 9.38 33.41 1.07
N GLY A 441 9.38 32.20 1.61
CA GLY A 441 8.13 31.51 2.00
C GLY A 441 7.42 32.26 3.12
N SER A 442 6.10 32.42 3.00
CA SER A 442 5.24 33.04 4.02
C SER A 442 3.77 32.70 3.76
N GLN A 443 2.91 32.95 4.73
CA GLN A 443 1.48 32.68 4.59
C GLN A 443 0.92 33.27 3.29
N GLY A 444 0.42 32.39 2.41
CA GLY A 444 -0.14 32.75 1.12
C GLY A 444 0.89 33.05 0.01
N THR A 445 2.19 32.81 0.27
CA THR A 445 3.27 33.03 -0.71
C THR A 445 4.24 31.86 -0.69
N VAL A 446 4.33 31.15 -1.81
CA VAL A 446 5.31 30.08 -2.00
C VAL A 446 6.71 30.69 -2.08
N GLY A 447 7.65 30.17 -1.30
CA GLY A 447 9.05 30.57 -1.33
C GLY A 447 9.85 29.91 -2.45
N SER A 448 11.17 29.97 -2.33
CA SER A 448 12.10 29.37 -3.31
C SER A 448 12.14 27.83 -3.26
N ARG A 449 11.63 27.22 -2.19
CA ARG A 449 11.62 25.77 -1.96
C ARG A 449 13.03 25.13 -2.05
N ASN A 450 14.05 25.88 -1.68
CA ASN A 450 15.42 25.37 -1.61
C ASN A 450 15.68 24.66 -0.27
N TYR A 451 16.73 23.85 -0.22
CA TYR A 451 17.11 23.05 0.94
C TYR A 451 18.59 22.69 0.89
N ASN A 452 19.18 22.38 2.06
CA ASN A 452 20.45 21.69 2.18
C ASN A 452 20.22 20.19 2.44
N ARG A 453 21.13 19.36 1.98
CA ARG A 453 21.13 17.91 2.22
C ARG A 453 22.06 17.59 3.37
N ARG A 454 21.55 17.64 4.60
CA ARG A 454 22.33 17.36 5.82
C ARG A 454 21.40 16.99 6.98
N PHE A 455 21.96 16.38 8.00
CA PHE A 455 21.26 16.04 9.23
C PHE A 455 21.42 17.17 10.26
N ASP A 456 20.36 17.51 10.99
CA ASP A 456 20.37 18.46 12.10
C ASP A 456 21.25 17.92 13.26
N ASP A 457 22.01 18.80 13.93
CA ASP A 457 22.88 18.39 15.04
C ASP A 457 22.09 17.87 16.27
N ARG A 458 20.82 18.30 16.45
CA ARG A 458 19.93 17.77 17.52
C ARG A 458 19.51 16.35 17.22
N GLN A 459 19.09 16.09 15.99
CA GLN A 459 18.76 14.75 15.51
C GLN A 459 19.96 13.79 15.66
N LEU A 460 21.17 14.28 15.34
CA LEU A 460 22.39 13.48 15.54
C LEU A 460 22.71 13.22 17.02
N ALA A 461 22.36 14.14 17.92
CA ALA A 461 22.51 13.94 19.36
C ALA A 461 21.51 12.89 19.86
N TRP A 462 20.24 12.98 19.43
CA TRP A 462 19.21 11.98 19.70
C TRP A 462 19.61 10.60 19.17
N LEU A 463 20.10 10.52 17.93
CA LEU A 463 20.54 9.26 17.32
C LEU A 463 21.68 8.61 18.12
N LYS A 464 22.64 9.39 18.59
CA LYS A 464 23.75 8.87 19.41
C LYS A 464 23.25 8.29 20.72
N GLU A 465 22.29 8.94 21.38
CA GLU A 465 21.66 8.43 22.61
C GLU A 465 20.89 7.15 22.33
N GLU A 466 20.04 7.15 21.29
CA GLU A 466 19.25 5.99 20.88
C GLU A 466 20.12 4.77 20.63
N LEU A 467 21.21 4.92 19.87
CA LEU A 467 22.15 3.83 19.55
C LEU A 467 22.92 3.28 20.76
N THR A 468 22.88 3.94 21.92
CA THR A 468 23.40 3.38 23.19
C THR A 468 22.53 2.23 23.70
N HIS A 469 21.28 2.17 23.29
CA HIS A 469 20.33 1.14 23.68
C HIS A 469 20.29 -0.06 22.71
N VAL A 470 21.05 0.00 21.60
CA VAL A 470 21.07 -1.03 20.56
C VAL A 470 22.34 -1.88 20.67
N ASP A 471 22.17 -3.21 20.65
CA ASP A 471 23.32 -4.13 20.62
C ASP A 471 24.14 -3.94 19.33
N LYS A 472 25.47 -3.88 19.44
CA LYS A 472 26.37 -3.62 18.30
C LYS A 472 26.36 -4.71 17.22
N SER A 473 25.84 -5.90 17.54
CA SER A 473 25.64 -6.97 16.56
C SER A 473 24.35 -6.89 15.78
N THR A 474 23.40 -6.00 16.18
CA THR A 474 22.11 -5.82 15.50
C THR A 474 22.33 -5.18 14.13
N PRO A 475 21.79 -5.76 13.04
CA PRO A 475 21.79 -5.09 11.75
C PRO A 475 20.94 -3.83 11.79
N ILE A 476 21.49 -2.74 11.22
CA ILE A 476 20.84 -1.43 11.17
C ILE A 476 20.37 -1.14 9.75
N VAL A 477 19.13 -0.70 9.60
CA VAL A 477 18.59 -0.14 8.36
C VAL A 477 18.23 1.32 8.62
N VAL A 478 18.86 2.24 7.91
CA VAL A 478 18.60 3.68 8.02
C VAL A 478 17.83 4.15 6.80
N GLY A 479 16.61 4.61 6.99
CA GLY A 479 15.84 5.31 5.96
C GLY A 479 16.07 6.82 6.05
N CYS A 480 16.47 7.46 4.96
CA CYS A 480 16.45 8.91 4.81
C CYS A 480 16.19 9.28 3.34
N HIS A 481 15.80 10.52 3.08
CA HIS A 481 15.36 10.87 1.72
C HIS A 481 16.54 11.10 0.76
N CYS A 482 17.43 12.03 1.08
CA CYS A 482 18.56 12.38 0.21
C CYS A 482 19.70 11.37 0.34
N PRO A 483 20.35 10.98 -0.79
CA PRO A 483 21.47 10.05 -0.74
C PRO A 483 22.73 10.68 -0.13
N LEU A 484 23.58 9.82 0.46
CA LEU A 484 24.89 10.19 1.00
C LEU A 484 25.91 10.31 -0.14
N TYR A 485 25.86 9.38 -1.08
CA TYR A 485 26.83 9.23 -2.16
C TYR A 485 26.20 9.26 -3.55
N SER A 486 27.03 9.54 -4.53
CA SER A 486 26.70 9.45 -5.97
C SER A 486 27.89 8.90 -6.73
N TYR A 487 27.70 8.52 -8.00
CA TYR A 487 28.79 8.21 -8.91
C TYR A 487 29.12 9.42 -9.79
N SER A 488 30.40 9.61 -10.08
CA SER A 488 30.86 10.46 -11.18
C SER A 488 30.60 9.79 -12.53
N GLY A 489 30.65 10.56 -13.62
CA GLY A 489 30.50 10.01 -14.98
C GLY A 489 31.57 8.97 -15.39
N SER A 490 32.58 8.74 -14.56
CA SER A 490 33.62 7.71 -14.75
C SER A 490 33.51 6.56 -13.76
N GLY A 491 32.43 6.49 -12.96
CA GLY A 491 32.20 5.42 -11.98
C GLY A 491 32.90 5.61 -10.63
N GLY A 492 33.57 6.74 -10.39
CA GLY A 492 34.13 7.07 -9.08
C GLY A 492 33.04 7.52 -8.11
N VAL A 493 33.12 7.10 -6.82
CA VAL A 493 32.19 7.56 -5.77
C VAL A 493 32.45 9.03 -5.44
N SER A 494 31.38 9.81 -5.32
CA SER A 494 31.39 11.22 -4.92
C SER A 494 30.36 11.49 -3.84
N VAL A 495 30.53 12.60 -3.12
CA VAL A 495 29.61 13.06 -2.07
C VAL A 495 28.32 13.57 -2.70
N ALA A 496 27.17 13.16 -2.19
CA ALA A 496 25.84 13.67 -2.56
C ALA A 496 25.18 14.51 -1.46
N LEU A 497 25.54 14.33 -0.18
CA LEU A 497 25.19 15.28 0.87
C LEU A 497 25.84 16.64 0.63
N GLN A 498 25.55 17.62 1.49
CA GLN A 498 26.08 18.97 1.33
C GLN A 498 27.61 19.00 1.34
N THR A 499 28.24 18.26 2.24
CA THR A 499 29.70 18.15 2.35
C THR A 499 30.15 16.76 2.80
N GLN A 500 31.45 16.44 2.63
CA GLN A 500 32.06 15.25 3.22
C GLN A 500 31.93 15.24 4.75
N ALA A 501 32.05 16.40 5.39
CA ALA A 501 31.93 16.52 6.85
C ALA A 501 30.51 16.11 7.34
N ASP A 502 29.46 16.35 6.55
CA ASP A 502 28.11 15.89 6.89
C ASP A 502 28.01 14.36 6.83
N ILE A 503 28.66 13.74 5.85
CA ILE A 503 28.79 12.27 5.80
C ILE A 503 29.55 11.74 7.03
N ASP A 504 30.68 12.32 7.36
CA ASP A 504 31.51 11.86 8.48
C ASP A 504 30.77 12.03 9.82
N LYS A 505 29.96 13.08 10.00
CA LYS A 505 29.13 13.28 11.19
C LYS A 505 28.13 12.14 11.37
N ILE A 506 27.32 11.84 10.36
CA ILE A 506 26.29 10.80 10.46
C ILE A 506 26.92 9.41 10.59
N LEU A 507 27.90 9.08 9.77
CA LEU A 507 28.48 7.74 9.76
C LEU A 507 29.29 7.43 11.04
N SER A 508 29.85 8.45 11.70
CA SER A 508 30.50 8.28 13.00
C SER A 508 29.55 7.80 14.10
N CYS A 509 28.24 8.06 13.99
CA CYS A 509 27.24 7.56 14.95
C CYS A 509 27.16 6.04 14.95
N PHE A 510 27.43 5.41 13.81
CA PHE A 510 27.36 3.96 13.61
C PHE A 510 28.69 3.24 13.87
N ALA A 511 29.65 3.90 14.50
CA ALA A 511 30.92 3.27 14.87
C ALA A 511 30.67 2.07 15.79
N GLY A 512 31.26 0.92 15.42
CA GLY A 512 31.15 -0.34 16.16
C GLY A 512 29.98 -1.24 15.74
N PHE A 513 29.02 -0.77 14.93
CA PHE A 513 28.04 -1.64 14.28
C PHE A 513 28.69 -2.32 13.06
N SER A 514 28.37 -3.58 12.83
CA SER A 514 29.00 -4.38 11.77
C SER A 514 28.26 -4.32 10.44
N ASN A 515 26.98 -3.98 10.45
CA ASN A 515 26.11 -3.98 9.25
C ASN A 515 25.14 -2.82 9.31
N VAL A 516 25.35 -1.83 8.46
CA VAL A 516 24.53 -0.61 8.36
C VAL A 516 24.14 -0.40 6.90
N THR A 517 22.85 -0.48 6.60
CA THR A 517 22.30 -0.26 5.27
C THR A 517 21.51 1.05 5.24
N PHE A 518 21.94 1.99 4.41
CA PHE A 518 21.16 3.21 4.11
C PHE A 518 20.23 2.96 2.94
N LEU A 519 18.97 3.35 3.09
CA LEU A 519 17.95 3.34 2.05
C LEU A 519 17.54 4.77 1.76
N THR A 520 17.69 5.20 0.49
CA THR A 520 17.48 6.59 0.07
C THR A 520 16.69 6.67 -1.22
N GLY A 521 16.11 7.85 -1.50
CA GLY A 521 15.35 8.17 -2.70
C GLY A 521 15.86 9.42 -3.41
N HIS A 522 14.97 10.41 -3.62
CA HIS A 522 15.26 11.78 -4.07
C HIS A 522 15.73 11.94 -5.53
N THR A 523 16.55 11.04 -6.01
CA THR A 523 17.22 11.23 -7.30
C THR A 523 16.46 10.61 -8.47
N HIS A 524 15.41 9.85 -8.20
CA HIS A 524 14.61 9.09 -9.18
C HIS A 524 15.47 8.16 -10.07
N VAL A 525 16.53 7.59 -9.51
CA VAL A 525 17.39 6.61 -10.20
C VAL A 525 17.86 5.53 -9.24
N ASN A 526 18.19 4.35 -9.76
CA ASN A 526 18.79 3.30 -8.96
C ASN A 526 20.30 3.47 -8.84
N ARG A 527 20.83 3.45 -7.61
CA ARG A 527 22.27 3.42 -7.34
C ARG A 527 22.54 2.64 -6.07
N ASN A 528 23.53 1.77 -6.10
CA ASN A 528 23.95 0.98 -4.97
C ASN A 528 25.45 1.22 -4.75
N ILE A 529 25.82 1.72 -3.58
CA ILE A 529 27.18 2.21 -3.31
C ILE A 529 27.69 1.66 -1.98
N GLN A 530 28.80 0.94 -2.03
CA GLN A 530 29.58 0.65 -0.83
C GLN A 530 30.32 1.91 -0.40
N SER A 531 30.17 2.33 0.87
CA SER A 531 30.88 3.51 1.36
C SER A 531 32.39 3.35 1.14
N PRO A 532 33.08 4.37 0.57
CA PRO A 532 34.51 4.29 0.32
C PRO A 532 35.36 4.39 1.60
N THR A 533 34.78 4.89 2.70
CA THR A 533 35.49 5.14 3.96
C THR A 533 35.02 4.29 5.14
N TYR A 534 33.77 3.79 5.10
CA TYR A 534 33.14 3.03 6.17
C TYR A 534 32.70 1.65 5.64
N ALA A 535 33.56 0.66 5.79
CA ALA A 535 33.35 -0.69 5.22
C ALA A 535 32.07 -1.40 5.71
N ASN A 536 31.55 -1.00 6.86
CA ASN A 536 30.29 -1.51 7.42
C ASN A 536 29.03 -0.82 6.85
N VAL A 537 29.17 0.20 5.99
CA VAL A 537 28.06 1.01 5.48
C VAL A 537 27.83 0.76 4.00
N TYR A 538 26.62 0.36 3.67
CA TYR A 538 26.13 0.16 2.30
C TYR A 538 24.93 1.03 2.04
N GLU A 539 24.93 1.78 0.92
CA GLU A 539 23.81 2.64 0.52
C GLU A 539 23.09 2.08 -0.71
N GLN A 540 21.76 2.11 -0.65
CA GLN A 540 20.87 1.79 -1.75
C GLN A 540 19.96 2.98 -2.02
N ASN A 541 20.23 3.71 -3.10
CA ASN A 541 19.35 4.75 -3.62
C ASN A 541 18.37 4.09 -4.60
N ILE A 542 17.07 4.25 -4.35
CA ILE A 542 16.00 3.52 -5.02
C ILE A 542 15.32 4.42 -6.05
N ALA A 543 15.00 3.88 -7.22
CA ALA A 543 14.25 4.57 -8.25
C ALA A 543 12.82 4.88 -7.81
N ALA A 544 12.26 5.95 -8.36
CA ALA A 544 10.99 6.54 -7.94
C ALA A 544 9.78 5.71 -8.35
N VAL A 545 8.76 5.66 -7.49
CA VAL A 545 7.42 5.14 -7.84
C VAL A 545 6.77 5.96 -8.95
N CYS A 546 7.00 7.28 -8.97
CA CYS A 546 6.48 8.17 -10.01
C CYS A 546 7.27 8.14 -11.32
N GLY A 547 8.38 7.36 -11.39
CA GLY A 547 9.28 7.43 -12.55
C GLY A 547 9.79 8.86 -12.78
N THR A 548 9.56 9.41 -13.96
CA THR A 548 9.84 10.82 -14.25
C THR A 548 8.59 11.67 -13.96
N TRP A 549 8.26 11.84 -12.65
CA TRP A 549 7.14 12.66 -12.17
C TRP A 549 5.82 12.39 -12.91
N TRP A 550 5.55 11.12 -13.23
CA TRP A 550 4.37 10.64 -13.95
C TRP A 550 4.26 11.09 -15.43
N TRP A 551 5.29 11.77 -15.98
CA TRP A 551 5.22 12.35 -17.32
C TRP A 551 5.40 11.37 -18.47
N THR A 552 6.13 10.27 -18.26
CA THR A 552 6.51 9.37 -19.37
C THR A 552 5.32 8.63 -19.99
N GLN A 553 4.32 8.30 -19.19
CA GLN A 553 3.10 7.65 -19.68
C GLN A 553 2.27 8.49 -20.67
N GLN A 554 2.53 9.79 -20.77
CA GLN A 554 1.87 10.64 -21.79
C GLN A 554 2.36 10.38 -23.21
N TYR A 555 3.56 9.86 -23.35
CA TYR A 555 4.25 9.73 -24.63
C TYR A 555 4.54 8.29 -25.02
N GLY A 556 4.31 7.34 -24.11
CA GLY A 556 4.49 5.92 -24.32
C GLY A 556 3.73 5.16 -23.24
N ASN A 557 3.50 3.88 -23.47
CA ASN A 557 2.84 3.03 -22.46
C ASN A 557 3.90 2.50 -21.48
N ASN A 558 4.51 3.42 -20.73
CA ASN A 558 5.50 3.10 -19.70
C ASN A 558 5.55 4.18 -18.62
N ASN A 559 6.02 3.81 -17.43
CA ASN A 559 6.43 4.71 -16.38
C ASN A 559 7.89 4.42 -16.06
N VAL A 560 8.80 5.33 -16.42
CA VAL A 560 10.24 5.11 -16.40
C VAL A 560 10.98 6.30 -15.79
N CYS A 561 12.02 6.00 -15.03
CA CYS A 561 12.91 6.96 -14.39
C CYS A 561 13.94 7.52 -15.40
N THR A 562 14.61 8.60 -15.00
CA THR A 562 15.56 9.31 -15.90
C THR A 562 16.80 8.51 -16.29
N ASP A 563 17.13 7.43 -15.56
CA ASP A 563 18.18 6.45 -15.85
C ASP A 563 17.69 5.24 -16.66
N GLY A 564 16.41 5.22 -17.02
CA GLY A 564 15.77 4.13 -17.74
C GLY A 564 15.31 2.96 -16.86
N SER A 565 15.48 3.03 -15.54
CA SER A 565 14.82 2.07 -14.64
C SER A 565 13.30 2.26 -14.74
N PRO A 566 12.50 1.20 -14.89
CA PRO A 566 11.05 1.32 -14.71
C PRO A 566 10.73 1.91 -13.34
N ALA A 567 9.63 2.64 -13.22
CA ALA A 567 9.06 2.99 -11.93
C ALA A 567 8.86 1.72 -11.08
N GLY A 568 9.16 1.79 -9.79
CA GLY A 568 9.08 0.58 -8.97
C GLY A 568 9.50 0.81 -7.52
N TYR A 569 9.81 -0.28 -6.85
CA TYR A 569 10.16 -0.33 -5.44
C TYR A 569 11.11 -1.51 -5.18
N LYS A 570 11.71 -1.58 -3.99
CA LYS A 570 12.47 -2.77 -3.57
C LYS A 570 11.67 -3.63 -2.60
N ILE A 571 11.80 -4.94 -2.74
CA ILE A 571 11.25 -5.92 -1.81
C ILE A 571 12.41 -6.47 -1.01
N PHE A 572 12.39 -6.25 0.30
CA PHE A 572 13.31 -6.85 1.24
C PHE A 572 12.63 -8.05 1.91
N THR A 573 13.23 -9.21 1.81
CA THR A 573 12.85 -10.40 2.57
C THR A 573 13.79 -10.52 3.75
N VAL A 574 13.23 -10.49 4.96
CA VAL A 574 13.96 -10.58 6.22
C VAL A 574 13.68 -11.92 6.87
N ASP A 575 14.72 -12.63 7.31
CA ASP A 575 14.62 -13.84 8.08
C ASP A 575 15.65 -13.78 9.24
N GLY A 576 15.15 -13.49 10.43
CA GLY A 576 15.97 -13.17 11.58
C GLY A 576 16.83 -11.92 11.37
N THR A 577 18.14 -12.11 11.15
CA THR A 577 19.10 -11.03 10.86
C THR A 577 19.52 -10.97 9.39
N ASP A 578 19.04 -11.91 8.57
CA ASP A 578 19.39 -11.98 7.16
C ASP A 578 18.44 -11.12 6.34
N LEU A 579 19.02 -10.20 5.55
CA LEU A 579 18.28 -9.35 4.61
C LEU A 579 18.66 -9.74 3.18
N LYS A 580 17.62 -9.99 2.37
CA LYS A 580 17.75 -10.15 0.92
C LYS A 580 16.82 -9.17 0.24
N TRP A 581 17.17 -8.69 -0.94
CA TRP A 581 16.38 -7.72 -1.66
C TRP A 581 16.42 -7.91 -3.17
N GLN A 582 15.34 -7.47 -3.82
CA GLN A 582 15.26 -7.37 -5.26
C GLN A 582 14.49 -6.10 -5.64
N TYR A 583 14.82 -5.54 -6.79
CA TYR A 583 14.04 -4.45 -7.37
C TYR A 583 12.80 -5.03 -8.04
N LYS A 584 11.66 -4.41 -7.83
CA LYS A 584 10.39 -4.78 -8.44
C LYS A 584 9.89 -3.61 -9.30
N ALA A 585 9.99 -3.75 -10.61
CA ALA A 585 9.38 -2.84 -11.56
C ALA A 585 7.85 -3.01 -11.50
N THR A 586 7.11 -1.94 -11.27
CA THR A 586 5.64 -1.95 -11.21
C THR A 586 5.05 -2.48 -12.52
N GLY A 587 4.15 -3.45 -12.42
CA GLY A 587 3.49 -4.09 -13.56
C GLY A 587 4.32 -5.16 -14.28
N LEU A 588 5.58 -5.41 -13.89
CA LEU A 588 6.41 -6.47 -14.46
C LEU A 588 6.66 -7.61 -13.46
N PRO A 589 6.94 -8.83 -13.92
CA PRO A 589 7.32 -9.92 -13.02
C PRO A 589 8.66 -9.63 -12.33
N ILE A 590 8.85 -10.17 -11.11
CA ILE A 590 10.05 -9.93 -10.29
C ILE A 590 11.34 -10.46 -10.96
N GLU A 591 11.22 -11.47 -11.81
CA GLU A 591 12.32 -12.06 -12.55
C GLU A 591 12.86 -11.15 -13.65
N LYS A 592 12.10 -10.12 -14.05
CA LYS A 592 12.55 -9.13 -15.05
C LYS A 592 13.37 -8.05 -14.38
N GLN A 593 14.72 -8.15 -14.49
CA GLN A 593 15.67 -7.27 -13.83
C GLN A 593 16.47 -6.38 -14.78
N PHE A 594 16.25 -6.49 -16.09
CA PHE A 594 16.96 -5.69 -17.08
C PHE A 594 16.14 -5.54 -18.37
N ILE A 595 16.53 -4.57 -19.20
CA ILE A 595 16.05 -4.37 -20.56
C ILE A 595 17.23 -4.29 -21.53
N THR A 596 17.04 -4.75 -22.78
CA THR A 596 18.05 -4.74 -23.81
C THR A 596 17.63 -3.90 -25.01
N TYR A 597 18.59 -3.22 -25.62
CA TYR A 597 18.41 -2.38 -26.80
C TYR A 597 19.31 -2.83 -27.92
N ASP A 598 18.74 -3.08 -29.11
CA ASP A 598 19.50 -3.19 -30.36
C ASP A 598 19.84 -1.78 -30.83
N MET A 599 21.11 -1.39 -30.70
CA MET A 599 21.50 -0.04 -30.99
C MET A 599 21.50 0.29 -32.51
N ASN A 600 21.40 -0.70 -33.38
CA ASN A 600 21.13 -0.47 -34.79
C ASN A 600 19.72 0.08 -34.99
N GLU A 601 18.72 -0.52 -34.30
CA GLU A 601 17.33 -0.07 -34.37
C GLU A 601 17.13 1.29 -33.67
N VAL A 602 17.84 1.55 -32.56
CA VAL A 602 17.86 2.86 -31.92
C VAL A 602 18.41 3.94 -32.82
N LYS A 603 19.51 3.66 -33.53
CA LYS A 603 20.10 4.59 -34.54
C LYS A 603 19.12 4.87 -35.67
N GLU A 604 18.46 3.83 -36.20
CA GLU A 604 17.49 3.96 -37.27
C GLU A 604 16.29 4.82 -36.86
N TYR A 605 15.72 4.54 -35.62
CA TYR A 605 14.65 5.36 -35.05
C TYR A 605 15.07 6.83 -34.97
N TRP A 606 16.25 7.10 -34.40
CA TRP A 606 16.76 8.46 -34.23
C TRP A 606 16.96 9.20 -35.53
N ALA A 607 17.39 8.49 -36.59
CA ALA A 607 17.66 9.05 -37.89
C ALA A 607 16.40 9.28 -38.74
N THR A 608 15.34 8.50 -38.55
CA THR A 608 14.18 8.46 -39.45
C THR A 608 12.89 8.98 -38.84
N ASP A 609 12.72 8.93 -37.51
CA ASP A 609 11.51 9.44 -36.86
C ASP A 609 11.44 10.98 -36.96
N ALA A 610 10.36 11.49 -37.55
CA ALA A 610 10.17 12.93 -37.76
C ALA A 610 10.13 13.72 -36.44
N THR A 611 9.65 13.11 -35.35
CA THR A 611 9.61 13.74 -34.01
C THR A 611 11.00 13.82 -33.42
N ALA A 612 11.80 12.77 -33.56
CA ALA A 612 13.19 12.74 -33.10
C ALA A 612 14.05 13.76 -33.84
N LEU A 613 13.94 13.81 -35.16
CA LEU A 613 14.65 14.79 -35.99
C LEU A 613 14.26 16.23 -35.66
N LYS A 614 12.97 16.50 -35.45
CA LYS A 614 12.50 17.83 -35.07
C LYS A 614 13.03 18.23 -33.68
N ALA A 615 12.99 17.36 -32.70
CA ALA A 615 13.51 17.63 -31.36
C ALA A 615 15.02 17.90 -31.40
N PHE A 616 15.77 17.09 -32.12
CA PHE A 616 17.21 17.26 -32.28
C PHE A 616 17.56 18.58 -32.98
N ALA A 617 16.84 18.94 -34.06
CA ALA A 617 17.05 20.20 -34.78
C ALA A 617 16.68 21.46 -33.97
N ALA A 618 15.66 21.36 -33.10
CA ALA A 618 15.16 22.51 -32.33
C ALA A 618 16.02 22.85 -31.10
N GLY A 619 16.72 21.87 -30.50
CA GLY A 619 17.16 22.05 -29.09
C GLY A 619 18.66 21.98 -28.85
N ASN A 620 19.20 23.00 -28.18
CA ASN A 620 20.52 22.91 -27.56
C ASN A 620 20.60 21.79 -26.51
N ASP A 621 19.52 21.56 -25.74
CA ASP A 621 19.44 20.48 -24.77
C ASP A 621 19.54 19.10 -25.40
N MET A 622 18.96 18.90 -26.58
CA MET A 622 19.05 17.65 -27.30
C MET A 622 20.44 17.41 -27.91
N ARG A 623 21.12 18.46 -28.38
CA ARG A 623 22.45 18.38 -28.99
C ARG A 623 23.58 18.20 -27.99
N ASN A 624 23.46 18.75 -26.81
CA ASN A 624 24.56 18.85 -25.85
C ASN A 624 24.56 17.76 -24.77
N ARG A 625 23.73 16.72 -24.89
CA ARG A 625 23.49 15.78 -23.79
C ARG A 625 23.68 14.31 -24.12
N ASP A 626 24.61 13.98 -25.00
CA ASP A 626 24.94 12.58 -25.37
C ASP A 626 23.70 11.73 -25.75
N LYS A 627 22.70 12.37 -26.33
CA LYS A 627 21.47 11.74 -26.82
C LYS A 627 21.52 11.41 -28.29
N ASP A 628 22.61 11.78 -28.96
CA ASP A 628 22.86 11.42 -30.34
C ASP A 628 23.43 10.01 -30.41
N TYR A 629 22.56 9.06 -30.64
CA TYR A 629 22.96 7.65 -30.79
C TYR A 629 23.61 7.36 -32.12
N SER A 630 23.75 8.33 -33.05
CA SER A 630 24.36 8.16 -34.37
C SER A 630 25.81 7.68 -34.29
N THR A 631 26.52 8.00 -33.22
CA THR A 631 27.93 7.64 -33.00
C THR A 631 28.14 6.29 -32.33
N VAL A 632 27.08 5.58 -31.96
CA VAL A 632 27.19 4.25 -31.38
C VAL A 632 27.71 3.26 -32.40
N GLY A 633 28.58 2.36 -31.96
CA GLY A 633 29.20 1.35 -32.84
C GLY A 633 28.16 0.46 -33.54
N GLU A 634 28.54 -0.09 -34.68
CA GLU A 634 27.70 -1.06 -35.38
C GLU A 634 27.54 -2.33 -34.53
N ASN A 635 26.33 -2.89 -34.56
CA ASN A 635 25.94 -4.10 -33.80
C ASN A 635 26.12 -4.01 -32.29
N ALA A 636 26.26 -2.79 -31.75
CA ALA A 636 26.23 -2.60 -30.28
C ALA A 636 24.86 -2.96 -29.71
N VAL A 637 24.87 -3.56 -28.53
CA VAL A 637 23.69 -3.85 -27.72
C VAL A 637 23.90 -3.24 -26.35
N TYR A 638 22.93 -2.45 -25.90
CA TYR A 638 22.90 -1.94 -24.54
C TYR A 638 22.03 -2.83 -23.66
N ILE A 639 22.49 -3.05 -22.43
CA ILE A 639 21.79 -3.83 -21.40
C ILE A 639 21.68 -2.92 -20.17
N ASN A 640 20.48 -2.42 -19.90
CA ASN A 640 20.21 -1.63 -18.71
C ASN A 640 19.76 -2.58 -17.59
N VAL A 641 20.64 -2.85 -16.62
CA VAL A 641 20.43 -3.77 -15.50
C VAL A 641 19.93 -2.98 -14.29
N TRP A 642 18.63 -3.02 -14.05
CA TRP A 642 17.98 -2.20 -13.02
C TRP A 642 18.49 -2.56 -11.62
N ALA A 643 18.80 -1.54 -10.81
CA ALA A 643 19.32 -1.69 -9.48
C ALA A 643 20.59 -2.58 -9.37
N TYR A 644 21.42 -2.63 -10.43
CA TYR A 644 22.70 -3.33 -10.42
C TYR A 644 23.56 -2.96 -9.19
N GLU A 645 24.24 -3.95 -8.66
CA GLU A 645 25.17 -3.80 -7.55
C GLU A 645 26.54 -4.34 -7.92
N PRO A 646 27.63 -3.74 -7.41
CA PRO A 646 28.95 -4.31 -7.57
C PRO A 646 28.99 -5.77 -7.09
N GLY A 647 29.51 -6.65 -7.95
CA GLY A 647 29.55 -8.08 -7.71
C GLY A 647 28.44 -8.90 -8.36
N TRP A 648 27.45 -8.27 -8.98
CA TRP A 648 26.54 -9.00 -9.87
C TRP A 648 27.28 -9.42 -11.13
N THR A 649 26.86 -10.53 -11.75
CA THR A 649 27.45 -11.06 -12.97
C THR A 649 26.53 -10.80 -14.15
N VAL A 650 27.05 -10.14 -15.18
CA VAL A 650 26.37 -9.93 -16.47
C VAL A 650 27.13 -10.69 -17.54
N THR A 651 26.51 -11.67 -18.15
CA THR A 651 27.13 -12.50 -19.22
C THR A 651 26.30 -12.47 -20.48
N VAL A 652 26.98 -12.45 -21.62
CA VAL A 652 26.35 -12.51 -22.93
C VAL A 652 27.10 -13.53 -23.78
N THR A 653 26.37 -14.42 -24.41
CA THR A 653 26.94 -15.36 -25.40
C THR A 653 26.27 -15.24 -26.76
N GLU A 654 27.03 -15.43 -27.81
CA GLU A 654 26.58 -15.51 -29.21
C GLU A 654 26.98 -16.87 -29.77
N ASN A 655 25.99 -17.70 -30.13
CA ASN A 655 26.22 -19.08 -30.60
C ASN A 655 27.08 -19.90 -29.59
N GLY A 656 26.86 -19.68 -28.28
CA GLY A 656 27.61 -20.33 -27.19
C GLY A 656 29.00 -19.75 -26.95
N THR A 657 29.44 -18.74 -27.69
CA THR A 657 30.72 -18.06 -27.49
C THR A 657 30.52 -16.82 -26.61
N PRO A 658 31.24 -16.67 -25.47
CA PRO A 658 31.15 -15.47 -24.61
C PRO A 658 31.61 -14.22 -25.36
N LEU A 659 30.88 -13.12 -25.16
CA LEU A 659 31.22 -11.77 -25.65
C LEU A 659 31.80 -10.93 -24.49
N ASP A 660 32.60 -9.91 -24.84
CA ASP A 660 33.17 -8.94 -23.92
C ASP A 660 32.10 -7.93 -23.49
N VAL A 661 31.63 -8.01 -22.25
CA VAL A 661 30.59 -7.15 -21.67
C VAL A 661 31.26 -6.04 -20.86
N LYS A 662 30.94 -4.78 -21.15
CA LYS A 662 31.53 -3.59 -20.51
C LYS A 662 30.49 -2.74 -19.85
N GLN A 663 30.68 -2.37 -18.58
CA GLN A 663 29.88 -1.34 -17.92
C GLN A 663 30.25 0.05 -18.51
N VAL A 664 29.24 0.85 -18.84
CA VAL A 664 29.40 2.17 -19.48
C VAL A 664 28.68 3.24 -18.67
N TRP A 665 29.44 4.20 -18.15
CA TRP A 665 29.00 5.11 -17.07
C TRP A 665 28.30 6.40 -17.55
N SER A 666 28.44 6.78 -18.80
CA SER A 666 27.98 8.09 -19.31
C SER A 666 26.84 7.97 -20.33
N LYS A 667 26.31 6.76 -20.53
CA LYS A 667 25.26 6.54 -21.54
C LYS A 667 23.88 6.89 -20.99
N LYS A 668 23.05 7.48 -21.85
CA LYS A 668 21.62 7.72 -21.56
C LYS A 668 20.82 6.49 -21.96
N ASP A 669 19.70 6.30 -21.29
CA ASP A 669 18.80 5.19 -21.61
C ASP A 669 17.95 5.51 -22.85
N PRO A 670 17.91 4.63 -23.87
CA PRO A 670 17.10 4.83 -25.06
C PRO A 670 15.60 4.93 -24.75
N LEU A 671 15.05 4.11 -23.86
CA LEU A 671 13.62 4.11 -23.56
C LEU A 671 13.16 5.44 -22.96
N HIS A 672 13.90 5.97 -21.98
CA HIS A 672 13.58 7.28 -21.40
C HIS A 672 13.72 8.39 -22.45
N SER A 673 14.76 8.34 -23.28
CA SER A 673 14.97 9.33 -24.34
C SER A 673 13.82 9.37 -25.34
N ILE A 674 13.35 8.23 -25.83
CA ILE A 674 12.23 8.17 -26.78
C ILE A 674 10.85 8.39 -26.16
N SER A 675 10.67 8.01 -24.89
CA SER A 675 9.40 8.17 -24.19
C SER A 675 9.20 9.58 -23.63
N TYR A 676 10.26 10.32 -23.39
CA TYR A 676 10.17 11.63 -22.75
C TYR A 676 10.97 12.71 -23.46
N ASP A 677 12.29 12.56 -23.60
CA ASP A 677 13.14 13.66 -24.11
C ASP A 677 12.75 14.09 -25.53
N ILE A 678 12.55 13.15 -26.43
CA ILE A 678 12.23 13.42 -27.82
C ILE A 678 10.85 14.09 -27.97
N PRO A 679 9.73 13.51 -27.49
CA PRO A 679 8.43 14.13 -27.64
C PRO A 679 8.31 15.44 -26.86
N ARG A 680 8.88 15.53 -25.66
CA ARG A 680 8.88 16.74 -24.85
C ARG A 680 9.72 17.85 -25.46
N GLY A 681 10.90 17.51 -25.97
CA GLY A 681 11.77 18.46 -26.66
C GLY A 681 11.15 18.99 -27.96
N ALA A 682 10.49 18.13 -28.72
CA ALA A 682 9.75 18.51 -29.92
C ALA A 682 8.59 19.47 -29.64
N ALA A 683 7.88 19.28 -28.52
CA ALA A 683 6.79 20.14 -28.08
C ALA A 683 7.25 21.49 -27.53
N ASN A 684 8.45 21.57 -26.92
CA ASN A 684 8.94 22.73 -26.19
C ASN A 684 10.21 23.35 -26.81
N ASN A 685 10.41 23.23 -28.11
CA ASN A 685 11.59 23.78 -28.83
C ASN A 685 12.92 23.34 -28.21
N GLY A 686 13.04 22.09 -27.79
CA GLY A 686 14.23 21.51 -27.21
C GLY A 686 14.47 21.79 -25.73
N THR A 687 13.56 22.52 -25.05
CA THR A 687 13.66 22.74 -23.60
C THR A 687 13.08 21.54 -22.84
N LEU A 688 13.89 20.99 -21.95
CA LEU A 688 13.51 19.82 -21.11
C LEU A 688 13.58 20.18 -19.62
N THR A 689 12.52 19.80 -18.91
CA THR A 689 12.58 19.58 -17.46
C THR A 689 12.81 18.07 -17.25
N PHE A 690 13.58 17.64 -16.28
CA PHE A 690 13.83 16.22 -15.98
C PHE A 690 14.40 15.40 -17.16
N PRO A 691 15.46 15.84 -17.85
CA PRO A 691 16.03 15.09 -18.97
C PRO A 691 16.64 13.77 -18.53
N SER A 692 16.84 12.85 -19.48
CA SER A 692 17.58 11.60 -19.23
C SER A 692 18.91 11.87 -18.52
N THR A 693 19.16 11.14 -17.45
CA THR A 693 20.44 11.15 -16.72
C THR A 693 21.38 10.06 -17.23
N SER A 694 22.65 10.12 -16.86
CA SER A 694 23.57 9.02 -17.12
C SER A 694 23.15 7.79 -16.35
N CYS A 695 23.00 6.67 -17.04
CA CYS A 695 22.69 5.38 -16.44
C CYS A 695 23.96 4.76 -15.88
N MET A 696 24.00 4.55 -14.56
CA MET A 696 25.17 4.00 -13.85
C MET A 696 25.25 2.46 -13.89
N HIS A 697 24.23 1.84 -14.43
CA HIS A 697 24.05 0.39 -14.52
C HIS A 697 23.79 -0.08 -15.96
N MET A 698 24.33 0.67 -16.93
CA MET A 698 24.31 0.32 -18.34
C MET A 698 25.52 -0.53 -18.72
N PHE A 699 25.28 -1.60 -19.47
CA PHE A 699 26.32 -2.46 -20.05
C PHE A 699 26.23 -2.41 -21.56
N GLU A 700 27.39 -2.56 -22.21
CA GLU A 700 27.52 -2.58 -23.66
C GLU A 700 28.24 -3.86 -24.07
N VAL A 701 27.75 -4.46 -25.16
CA VAL A 701 28.37 -5.58 -25.84
C VAL A 701 28.26 -5.37 -27.35
N THR A 702 29.22 -5.87 -28.14
CA THR A 702 29.18 -5.82 -29.60
C THR A 702 28.95 -7.23 -30.14
N ALA A 703 27.87 -7.42 -30.89
CA ALA A 703 27.57 -8.67 -31.59
C ALA A 703 28.33 -8.78 -32.92
N SER A 704 28.49 -9.98 -33.43
CA SER A 704 29.21 -10.23 -34.68
C SER A 704 28.44 -9.78 -35.94
N SER A 705 27.09 -9.72 -35.85
CA SER A 705 26.24 -9.28 -36.98
C SER A 705 24.95 -8.62 -36.45
N ALA A 706 24.23 -7.94 -37.38
CA ALA A 706 22.97 -7.30 -37.10
C ALA A 706 21.81 -8.30 -36.83
N SER A 707 21.98 -9.57 -37.18
CA SER A 707 20.95 -10.60 -37.11
C SER A 707 21.26 -11.74 -36.14
N SER A 708 22.36 -11.64 -35.39
CA SER A 708 22.73 -12.68 -34.40
C SER A 708 21.82 -12.68 -33.20
N THR A 709 21.55 -13.88 -32.66
CA THR A 709 20.85 -14.04 -31.38
C THR A 709 21.85 -14.03 -30.23
N LEU A 710 21.54 -13.29 -29.18
CA LEU A 710 22.36 -13.19 -27.98
C LEU A 710 21.61 -13.82 -26.80
N GLU A 711 22.30 -14.70 -26.06
CA GLU A 711 21.82 -15.21 -24.78
C GLU A 711 22.43 -14.38 -23.67
N ILE A 712 21.56 -13.66 -22.93
CA ILE A 712 21.93 -12.71 -21.89
C ILE A 712 21.51 -13.25 -20.55
N SER A 713 22.40 -13.23 -19.57
CA SER A 713 22.12 -13.66 -18.20
C SER A 713 22.70 -12.67 -17.19
N VAL A 714 21.87 -12.28 -16.23
CA VAL A 714 22.23 -11.41 -15.11
C VAL A 714 21.99 -12.20 -13.83
N THR A 715 23.02 -12.33 -13.00
CA THR A 715 22.93 -13.02 -11.71
C THR A 715 23.23 -12.03 -10.59
N ASP A 716 22.30 -11.89 -9.64
CA ASP A 716 22.45 -11.02 -8.49
C ASP A 716 23.35 -11.65 -7.40
N ARG A 717 23.63 -10.89 -6.31
CA ARG A 717 24.45 -11.38 -5.18
C ARG A 717 23.82 -12.52 -4.38
N PHE A 718 22.51 -12.74 -4.51
CA PHE A 718 21.75 -13.79 -3.84
C PHE A 718 21.59 -15.05 -4.69
N GLY A 719 22.08 -15.03 -5.93
CA GLY A 719 22.01 -16.14 -6.87
C GLY A 719 20.72 -16.17 -7.71
N ASN A 720 19.89 -15.12 -7.66
CA ASN A 720 18.74 -15.01 -8.56
C ASN A 720 19.23 -14.72 -9.97
N VAL A 721 18.67 -15.41 -10.97
CA VAL A 721 19.07 -15.31 -12.36
C VAL A 721 17.95 -14.79 -13.23
N SER A 722 18.22 -13.71 -13.97
CA SER A 722 17.34 -13.15 -15.00
C SER A 722 17.95 -13.40 -16.36
N THR A 723 17.17 -13.85 -17.34
CA THR A 723 17.67 -14.21 -18.66
C THR A 723 16.83 -13.60 -19.79
N GLU A 724 17.47 -13.37 -20.94
CA GLU A 724 16.79 -13.01 -22.19
C GLU A 724 17.53 -13.64 -23.37
N SER A 725 16.78 -14.33 -24.27
CA SER A 725 17.27 -14.68 -25.61
C SER A 725 16.87 -13.58 -26.55
N MET A 726 17.81 -12.71 -26.89
CA MET A 726 17.59 -11.52 -27.72
C MET A 726 17.78 -11.86 -29.21
N THR A 727 16.70 -12.09 -29.92
CA THR A 727 16.74 -12.21 -31.41
C THR A 727 16.86 -10.82 -32.02
N ARG A 728 17.79 -10.67 -32.96
CA ARG A 728 18.05 -9.40 -33.66
C ARG A 728 17.71 -9.51 -35.17
N PRO A 729 17.26 -8.41 -35.83
CA PRO A 729 17.03 -7.09 -35.23
C PRO A 729 15.89 -7.09 -34.20
N LYS A 730 16.12 -6.43 -33.05
CA LYS A 730 15.12 -6.26 -32.01
C LYS A 730 14.48 -4.89 -32.14
N ALA A 731 13.22 -4.87 -32.53
CA ALA A 731 12.48 -3.62 -32.68
C ALA A 731 12.48 -2.79 -31.39
N LEU A 732 12.66 -1.49 -31.53
CA LEU A 732 12.54 -0.54 -30.44
C LEU A 732 11.08 -0.36 -30.06
N THR A 733 10.77 -0.46 -28.77
CA THR A 733 9.42 -0.29 -28.23
C THR A 733 9.40 0.66 -27.05
N THR A 734 8.31 1.45 -26.94
CA THR A 734 7.98 2.29 -25.79
C THR A 734 6.88 1.68 -24.92
N ASP A 735 6.39 0.49 -25.25
CA ASP A 735 5.35 -0.22 -24.51
C ASP A 735 5.99 -1.29 -23.63
N VAL A 736 6.59 -0.87 -22.53
CA VAL A 736 7.41 -1.72 -21.64
C VAL A 736 6.75 -1.91 -20.28
N THR A 737 6.22 -0.82 -19.68
CA THR A 737 5.57 -0.87 -18.35
C THR A 737 4.23 -0.17 -18.42
N LYS A 738 3.29 -0.61 -17.61
CA LYS A 738 1.96 0.00 -17.56
C LYS A 738 1.80 0.93 -16.35
#